data_c04c0086bf7fabd76b8bfdbaf5322780
#
_entry.id   c04c0086bf7fabd76b8bfdbaf5322780
#
_cell.length_a   1.000
_cell.length_b   1.000
_cell.length_c   1.000
_cell.angle_alpha   90.00
_cell.angle_beta   90.00
_cell.angle_gamma   90.00
#
_symmetry.space_group_name_H-M   'P 1'
#
loop_
_entity.id
_entity.type
_entity.pdbx_description
1 polymer ?
#
loop_
_entity_poly.entity_id
_entity_poly.type
_entity_poly.pdbx_seq_one_letter_code
_entity_poly.pdbx_strand_id
1 'polypeptide(L)'
;MSVPEGRLVAHSPGRQGAWHWYEDHARGTGELARRFAEPWGGGDIAYRLGRDHDTGKGACAWQEGLIEEAATGRKIRRPSHNDAGALLFARATEPFPALLPCAGVIEGHHTGLSAWSEVRLRLKALMADSSEVDEAIHRVAAVMPEILDGSCPAAPDWLDPRDKIAVEMLVRMTYSAVVDADRLDTAAHFRPGAHIRPHFGMAELWERYETRRQEALAERQRSKGASWLDKLRENLYQEALEAAVGKPGVYRLHLPTGAGKTFTGGGFALRHASLHGLRRVIVAVPFISITEQNAAEYRSLLDPEQGPPVVLEHHSAVNVEAQQQRAPQSARPSTNVRHGPKGGRPNLWTKLATENWDAPFIVTTTVRLIETIFGSTPWATRRLHRLANSVIVLDEVQALPDRLLTPILSGLRELVEHYGVTLVLSSATQPELAALNPWRAGLAQRDVVADPAPLFKQLRRVRYEWRTGPEVTLASIAAEAADHDQALVVVNGTKDASQVHRIWLGTNCDEDPGVLHLSTRMTGGHRRESIQVTKQRLEQGLDILLVSTSLIEAGVNLDFPRGYRARSTPESEQQAAGRVNREGKRPAKDSVMTIFDPRDGLNPEMVYNTCAIAAASRRFGDGLADPDDLDVLRSYYQHRYRLQTGQHSKDPNGATGEVIEALRAKLHYPEVALRMRIIDNEHSVAVVVIRPQLEEETRQAAQKGVDQLRRGLPTPVTYRTLQEHMASIPERELELAINAGYAIEVAGDLHQWVGPYHPQRGIEPPA
;
A
#
# COMPACT_ATOMS: atom_id res chain seq x y z
N MET A 1 24.67 26.10 27.42
CA MET A 1 23.68 26.86 28.24
C MET A 1 23.32 25.98 29.43
N SER A 2 23.44 26.50 30.62
CA SER A 2 23.04 25.77 31.84
C SER A 2 21.52 25.67 31.93
N VAL A 3 21.01 24.50 32.31
CA VAL A 3 19.59 24.33 32.62
C VAL A 3 19.36 24.97 34.00
N PRO A 4 18.36 25.87 34.18
CA PRO A 4 18.04 26.42 35.48
C PRO A 4 17.70 25.34 36.51
N GLU A 5 18.10 25.54 37.77
CA GLU A 5 17.78 24.63 38.86
C GLU A 5 16.25 24.46 39.00
N GLY A 6 15.79 23.21 39.13
CA GLY A 6 14.37 22.87 39.28
C GLY A 6 13.58 22.72 37.98
N ARG A 7 14.15 22.97 36.79
CA ARG A 7 13.48 22.71 35.50
C ARG A 7 13.93 21.38 34.88
N LEU A 8 13.01 20.74 34.15
CA LEU A 8 13.25 19.51 33.40
C LEU A 8 13.27 19.77 31.88
N VAL A 9 14.09 19.04 31.15
CA VAL A 9 14.23 19.16 29.72
C VAL A 9 13.79 17.86 29.01
N ALA A 10 13.05 17.98 27.91
CA ALA A 10 12.62 16.86 27.08
C ALA A 10 13.61 16.57 25.95
N HIS A 11 14.14 17.63 25.31
CA HIS A 11 15.09 17.51 24.18
C HIS A 11 16.20 18.55 24.29
N SER A 12 17.33 18.26 23.61
CA SER A 12 18.48 19.16 23.49
C SER A 12 18.09 20.50 22.82
N PRO A 13 18.95 21.53 22.95
CA PRO A 13 18.68 22.83 22.34
C PRO A 13 18.44 22.73 20.84
N GLY A 14 17.38 23.40 20.37
CA GLY A 14 17.04 23.53 18.96
C GLY A 14 17.99 24.51 18.23
N ARG A 15 17.71 24.81 16.96
CA ARG A 15 18.54 25.72 16.14
C ARG A 15 18.68 27.13 16.70
N GLN A 16 17.73 27.58 17.50
CA GLN A 16 17.73 28.89 18.19
C GLN A 16 18.45 28.84 19.54
N GLY A 17 19.04 27.70 19.92
CA GLY A 17 19.74 27.53 21.17
C GLY A 17 18.86 27.34 22.41
N ALA A 18 17.54 27.28 22.26
CA ALA A 18 16.61 27.07 23.36
C ALA A 18 16.42 25.57 23.67
N TRP A 19 16.37 25.21 24.95
CA TRP A 19 15.96 23.88 25.41
C TRP A 19 14.48 23.65 25.14
N HIS A 20 14.10 22.39 24.87
CA HIS A 20 12.70 21.97 24.89
C HIS A 20 12.32 21.57 26.32
N TRP A 21 11.52 22.38 26.97
CA TRP A 21 11.13 22.10 28.35
C TRP A 21 10.18 20.91 28.41
N TYR A 22 10.32 20.10 29.45
CA TYR A 22 9.52 18.87 29.62
C TYR A 22 8.02 19.17 29.63
N GLU A 23 7.60 20.17 30.43
CA GLU A 23 6.19 20.55 30.57
C GLU A 23 5.57 21.05 29.26
N ASP A 24 6.34 21.76 28.43
CA ASP A 24 5.85 22.25 27.14
C ASP A 24 5.69 21.10 26.15
N HIS A 25 6.67 20.19 26.09
CA HIS A 25 6.63 18.98 25.25
C HIS A 25 5.49 18.06 25.65
N ALA A 26 5.34 17.75 26.93
CA ALA A 26 4.32 16.85 27.44
C ALA A 26 2.90 17.36 27.13
N ARG A 27 2.63 18.64 27.43
CA ARG A 27 1.34 19.28 27.13
C ARG A 27 1.11 19.42 25.62
N GLY A 28 2.15 19.83 24.87
CA GLY A 28 2.08 19.96 23.41
C GLY A 28 1.75 18.64 22.73
N THR A 29 2.45 17.56 23.10
CA THR A 29 2.17 16.21 22.61
C THR A 29 0.79 15.72 23.00
N GLY A 30 0.38 15.92 24.26
CA GLY A 30 -0.96 15.56 24.74
C GLY A 30 -2.07 16.24 23.95
N GLU A 31 -1.95 17.55 23.74
CA GLU A 31 -2.96 18.33 23.03
C GLU A 31 -3.02 17.99 21.52
N LEU A 32 -1.89 17.73 20.89
CA LEU A 32 -1.89 17.25 19.51
C LEU A 32 -2.53 15.87 19.41
N ALA A 33 -2.19 14.93 20.31
CA ALA A 33 -2.77 13.60 20.34
C ALA A 33 -4.31 13.66 20.58
N ARG A 34 -4.78 14.53 21.47
CA ARG A 34 -6.21 14.82 21.69
C ARG A 34 -6.89 15.17 20.39
N ARG A 35 -6.38 16.20 19.68
CA ARG A 35 -6.95 16.67 18.41
C ARG A 35 -7.01 15.60 17.34
N PHE A 36 -6.03 14.69 17.33
CA PHE A 36 -6.02 13.58 16.38
C PHE A 36 -7.07 12.53 16.70
N ALA A 37 -7.34 12.31 17.99
CA ALA A 37 -8.25 11.28 18.47
C ALA A 37 -9.69 11.77 18.72
N GLU A 38 -9.91 13.08 18.80
CA GLU A 38 -11.24 13.69 18.99
C GLU A 38 -12.31 13.21 18.02
N PRO A 39 -12.01 13.05 16.71
CA PRO A 39 -13.01 12.66 15.73
C PRO A 39 -13.70 11.32 15.97
N TRP A 40 -13.13 10.45 16.80
CA TRP A 40 -13.66 9.13 17.13
C TRP A 40 -13.85 8.92 18.64
N GLY A 41 -13.86 10.02 19.41
CA GLY A 41 -14.15 10.00 20.83
C GLY A 41 -12.98 9.53 21.72
N GLY A 42 -11.78 9.35 21.16
CA GLY A 42 -10.59 8.92 21.91
C GLY A 42 -9.72 10.06 22.45
N GLY A 43 -10.20 11.30 22.40
CA GLY A 43 -9.43 12.50 22.74
C GLY A 43 -8.82 12.48 24.13
N ASP A 44 -9.57 12.10 25.15
CA ASP A 44 -9.10 12.06 26.54
C ASP A 44 -8.03 10.98 26.76
N ILE A 45 -8.24 9.80 26.19
CA ILE A 45 -7.25 8.71 26.23
C ILE A 45 -5.94 9.14 25.58
N ALA A 46 -6.02 9.70 24.37
CA ALA A 46 -4.85 10.12 23.62
C ALA A 46 -4.12 11.29 24.27
N TYR A 47 -4.86 12.24 24.85
CA TYR A 47 -4.29 13.33 25.66
C TYR A 47 -3.47 12.78 26.81
N ARG A 48 -4.08 11.89 27.60
CA ARG A 48 -3.42 11.31 28.77
C ARG A 48 -2.17 10.55 28.40
N LEU A 49 -2.24 9.69 27.38
CA LEU A 49 -1.11 8.93 26.88
C LEU A 49 -0.01 9.85 26.32
N GLY A 50 -0.37 10.87 25.54
CA GLY A 50 0.59 11.82 24.97
C GLY A 50 1.22 12.74 26.00
N ARG A 51 0.49 13.14 27.06
CA ARG A 51 1.02 13.93 28.17
C ARG A 51 2.02 13.12 29.01
N ASP A 52 1.71 11.87 29.29
CA ASP A 52 2.46 11.05 30.26
C ASP A 52 3.55 10.18 29.61
N HIS A 53 3.67 10.14 28.25
CA HIS A 53 4.54 9.20 27.54
C HIS A 53 6.01 9.27 27.95
N ASP A 54 6.50 10.45 28.29
CA ASP A 54 7.90 10.75 28.59
C ASP A 54 8.17 10.97 30.08
N THR A 55 7.27 10.59 30.98
CA THR A 55 7.38 10.85 32.43
C THR A 55 8.71 10.33 33.01
N GLY A 56 9.23 9.22 32.51
CA GLY A 56 10.53 8.69 32.95
C GLY A 56 11.74 9.57 32.61
N LYS A 57 11.60 10.55 31.71
CA LYS A 57 12.64 11.56 31.47
C LYS A 57 12.90 12.43 32.71
N GLY A 58 12.01 12.42 33.71
CA GLY A 58 12.20 13.08 35.00
C GLY A 58 13.36 12.54 35.83
N ALA A 59 13.84 11.29 35.64
CA ALA A 59 14.93 10.70 36.39
C ALA A 59 16.23 11.50 36.28
N CYS A 60 16.96 11.65 37.40
CA CYS A 60 18.24 12.40 37.46
C CYS A 60 19.22 11.90 36.39
N ALA A 61 19.44 10.60 36.33
CA ALA A 61 20.37 10.00 35.37
C ALA A 61 19.99 10.28 33.92
N TRP A 62 18.69 10.41 33.60
CA TRP A 62 18.24 10.74 32.27
C TRP A 62 18.51 12.21 31.92
N GLN A 63 18.23 13.14 32.85
CA GLN A 63 18.46 14.59 32.72
C GLN A 63 19.94 14.91 32.56
N GLU A 64 20.77 14.35 33.46
CA GLU A 64 22.23 14.52 33.45
C GLU A 64 22.83 14.03 32.12
N GLY A 65 22.42 12.84 31.66
CA GLY A 65 22.88 12.29 30.39
C GLY A 65 22.50 13.15 29.17
N LEU A 66 21.31 13.77 29.14
CA LEU A 66 20.92 14.69 28.05
C LEU A 66 21.73 15.98 28.06
N ILE A 67 21.97 16.54 29.27
CA ILE A 67 22.71 17.79 29.45
C ILE A 67 24.18 17.58 29.04
N GLU A 68 24.78 16.45 29.47
CA GLU A 68 26.15 16.08 29.11
C GLU A 68 26.31 15.83 27.61
N GLU A 69 25.33 15.11 26.97
CA GLU A 69 25.33 14.90 25.53
C GLU A 69 25.25 16.23 24.75
N ALA A 70 24.41 17.16 25.23
CA ALA A 70 24.30 18.49 24.60
C ALA A 70 25.57 19.33 24.78
N ALA A 71 26.27 19.19 25.90
CA ALA A 71 27.51 19.94 26.20
C ALA A 71 28.72 19.36 25.44
N THR A 72 28.83 18.04 25.33
CA THR A 72 30.02 17.35 24.79
C THR A 72 29.89 16.94 23.33
N GLY A 73 28.66 16.87 22.80
CA GLY A 73 28.33 16.32 21.45
C GLY A 73 28.54 14.79 21.40
N ARG A 74 28.85 14.12 22.52
CA ARG A 74 29.03 12.67 22.59
C ARG A 74 27.72 12.00 22.99
N LYS A 75 27.32 10.92 22.28
CA LYS A 75 26.10 10.18 22.61
C LYS A 75 26.27 9.49 23.98
N ILE A 76 25.39 9.83 24.93
CA ILE A 76 25.35 9.24 26.28
C ILE A 76 24.22 8.21 26.33
N ARG A 77 24.49 7.04 26.89
CA ARG A 77 23.47 6.02 27.14
C ARG A 77 22.61 6.44 28.34
N ARG A 78 21.33 6.62 28.10
CA ARG A 78 20.34 7.00 29.12
C ARG A 78 19.44 5.82 29.48
N PRO A 79 18.87 5.77 30.70
CA PRO A 79 17.90 4.73 31.08
C PRO A 79 16.63 4.79 30.23
N SER A 80 15.84 3.71 30.22
CA SER A 80 14.49 3.70 29.66
C SER A 80 13.62 4.73 30.39
N HIS A 81 12.69 5.36 29.69
CA HIS A 81 11.81 6.40 30.24
C HIS A 81 10.32 6.10 30.06
N ASN A 82 9.98 4.88 29.62
CA ASN A 82 8.61 4.53 29.23
C ASN A 82 7.76 4.09 30.45
N ASP A 83 8.39 3.45 31.43
CA ASP A 83 7.71 2.74 32.52
C ASP A 83 6.91 3.66 33.47
N ALA A 84 7.42 4.85 33.77
CA ALA A 84 6.78 5.79 34.68
C ALA A 84 5.39 6.24 34.21
N GLY A 85 5.30 6.68 32.94
CA GLY A 85 4.02 7.09 32.37
C GLY A 85 3.06 5.92 32.18
N ALA A 86 3.57 4.74 31.79
CA ALA A 86 2.75 3.53 31.66
C ALA A 86 2.13 3.10 32.99
N LEU A 87 2.87 3.20 34.08
CA LEU A 87 2.35 2.94 35.43
C LEU A 87 1.27 3.95 35.87
N LEU A 88 1.49 5.25 35.63
CA LEU A 88 0.48 6.27 35.93
C LEU A 88 -0.82 6.02 35.16
N PHE A 89 -0.73 5.70 33.89
CA PHE A 89 -1.90 5.37 33.07
C PHE A 89 -2.59 4.08 33.56
N ALA A 90 -1.82 3.05 33.92
CA ALA A 90 -2.37 1.79 34.43
C ALA A 90 -3.15 2.01 35.74
N ARG A 91 -2.63 2.82 36.67
CA ARG A 91 -3.32 3.19 37.92
C ARG A 91 -4.61 3.97 37.63
N ALA A 92 -4.57 4.93 36.70
CA ALA A 92 -5.76 5.74 36.34
C ALA A 92 -6.88 4.90 35.70
N THR A 93 -6.54 3.79 35.02
CA THR A 93 -7.52 2.94 34.32
C THR A 93 -8.05 1.76 35.15
N GLU A 94 -7.69 1.65 36.45
CA GLU A 94 -8.28 0.62 37.35
C GLU A 94 -9.81 0.60 37.37
N PRO A 95 -10.52 1.75 37.33
CA PRO A 95 -11.98 1.75 37.26
C PRO A 95 -12.59 1.21 35.98
N PHE A 96 -11.82 1.24 34.85
CA PHE A 96 -12.24 0.74 33.54
C PHE A 96 -11.13 -0.07 32.88
N PRO A 97 -10.95 -1.34 33.28
CA PRO A 97 -9.79 -2.18 32.87
C PRO A 97 -9.69 -2.44 31.35
N ALA A 98 -10.74 -2.18 30.58
CA ALA A 98 -10.70 -2.30 29.13
C ALA A 98 -9.72 -1.30 28.47
N LEU A 99 -9.40 -0.18 29.13
CA LEU A 99 -8.41 0.80 28.68
C LEU A 99 -6.97 0.44 29.07
N LEU A 100 -6.78 -0.49 30.01
CA LEU A 100 -5.45 -0.84 30.50
C LEU A 100 -4.47 -1.23 29.36
N PRO A 101 -4.88 -1.93 28.29
CA PRO A 101 -3.98 -2.23 27.15
C PRO A 101 -3.39 -0.96 26.47
N CYS A 102 -4.04 0.20 26.58
CA CYS A 102 -3.50 1.45 26.04
C CYS A 102 -2.21 1.90 26.74
N ALA A 103 -1.88 1.40 27.95
CA ALA A 103 -0.58 1.63 28.57
C ALA A 103 0.60 1.16 27.69
N GLY A 104 0.37 0.13 26.84
CA GLY A 104 1.33 -0.32 25.85
C GLY A 104 1.69 0.72 24.77
N VAL A 105 0.87 1.76 24.62
CA VAL A 105 1.17 2.90 23.75
C VAL A 105 2.39 3.66 24.27
N ILE A 106 2.44 3.90 25.59
CA ILE A 106 3.57 4.59 26.23
C ILE A 106 4.81 3.71 26.18
N GLU A 107 4.68 2.42 26.51
CA GLU A 107 5.83 1.51 26.49
C GLU A 107 6.44 1.42 25.08
N GLY A 108 5.59 1.38 24.04
CA GLY A 108 6.00 1.14 22.66
C GLY A 108 6.30 2.38 21.82
N HIS A 109 6.17 3.63 22.31
CA HIS A 109 6.18 4.83 21.46
C HIS A 109 7.45 5.03 20.64
N HIS A 110 8.59 4.48 21.07
CA HIS A 110 9.84 4.47 20.31
C HIS A 110 10.14 3.16 19.60
N THR A 111 9.73 2.02 20.17
CA THR A 111 10.14 0.67 19.74
C THR A 111 9.09 -0.05 18.91
N GLY A 112 7.82 0.26 19.12
CA GLY A 112 6.65 -0.41 18.52
C GLY A 112 5.77 -1.05 19.59
N LEU A 113 4.53 -1.39 19.20
CA LEU A 113 3.60 -2.10 20.06
C LEU A 113 4.09 -3.53 20.32
N SER A 114 4.33 -3.86 21.59
CA SER A 114 4.68 -5.19 22.08
C SER A 114 3.44 -6.09 22.23
N ALA A 115 3.62 -7.39 22.47
CA ALA A 115 2.53 -8.26 22.85
C ALA A 115 1.97 -7.86 24.22
N TRP A 116 0.63 -7.81 24.35
CA TRP A 116 -0.01 -7.41 25.61
C TRP A 116 0.40 -8.26 26.81
N SER A 117 0.70 -9.54 26.61
CA SER A 117 1.21 -10.43 27.66
C SER A 117 2.50 -9.93 28.29
N GLU A 118 3.41 -9.36 27.50
CA GLU A 118 4.69 -8.81 27.93
C GLU A 118 4.50 -7.49 28.70
N VAL A 119 3.73 -6.56 28.10
CA VAL A 119 3.35 -5.28 28.71
C VAL A 119 2.66 -5.50 30.06
N ARG A 120 1.69 -6.41 30.10
CA ARG A 120 0.95 -6.74 31.33
C ARG A 120 1.85 -7.29 32.42
N LEU A 121 2.84 -8.13 32.08
CA LEU A 121 3.79 -8.67 33.05
C LEU A 121 4.65 -7.54 33.64
N ARG A 122 5.14 -6.63 32.80
CA ARG A 122 5.92 -5.46 33.26
C ARG A 122 5.10 -4.54 34.14
N LEU A 123 3.89 -4.18 33.73
CA LEU A 123 2.99 -3.36 34.54
C LEU A 123 2.66 -3.99 35.89
N LYS A 124 2.44 -5.31 35.92
CA LYS A 124 2.19 -6.02 37.17
C LYS A 124 3.39 -5.93 38.14
N ALA A 125 4.60 -6.01 37.63
CA ALA A 125 5.81 -5.83 38.44
C ALA A 125 5.92 -4.40 38.98
N LEU A 126 5.71 -3.38 38.12
CA LEU A 126 5.73 -1.97 38.50
C LEU A 126 4.61 -1.58 39.48
N MET A 127 3.44 -2.19 39.40
CA MET A 127 2.35 -1.97 40.37
C MET A 127 2.67 -2.60 41.73
N ALA A 128 3.46 -3.68 41.77
CA ALA A 128 3.89 -4.30 43.00
C ALA A 128 5.06 -3.54 43.68
N ASP A 129 5.99 -3.01 42.86
CA ASP A 129 7.12 -2.20 43.30
C ASP A 129 7.43 -1.13 42.26
N SER A 130 7.15 0.12 42.59
CA SER A 130 7.36 1.30 41.73
C SER A 130 8.67 2.04 42.00
N SER A 131 9.54 1.51 42.85
CA SER A 131 10.78 2.19 43.29
C SER A 131 11.69 2.62 42.10
N GLU A 132 11.71 1.85 41.01
CA GLU A 132 12.46 2.18 39.79
C GLU A 132 12.03 3.50 39.12
N VAL A 133 10.76 3.92 39.30
CA VAL A 133 10.16 5.05 38.56
C VAL A 133 9.69 6.20 39.47
N ASP A 134 9.67 5.99 40.78
CA ASP A 134 9.14 6.98 41.75
C ASP A 134 9.91 8.30 41.72
N GLU A 135 11.22 8.26 41.56
CA GLU A 135 12.06 9.47 41.43
C GLU A 135 11.58 10.32 40.22
N ALA A 136 11.42 9.69 39.07
CA ALA A 136 11.03 10.37 37.85
C ALA A 136 9.62 10.99 38.02
N ILE A 137 8.68 10.23 38.58
CA ILE A 137 7.30 10.69 38.83
C ILE A 137 7.30 11.90 39.78
N HIS A 138 8.01 11.84 40.90
CA HIS A 138 8.06 12.95 41.89
C HIS A 138 8.66 14.21 41.26
N ARG A 139 9.74 14.09 40.51
CA ARG A 139 10.39 15.25 39.88
C ARG A 139 9.53 15.87 38.78
N VAL A 140 8.84 15.05 37.99
CA VAL A 140 7.89 15.57 36.99
C VAL A 140 6.68 16.22 37.67
N ALA A 141 6.14 15.62 38.76
CA ALA A 141 5.04 16.19 39.51
C ALA A 141 5.36 17.55 40.12
N ALA A 142 6.63 17.82 40.45
CA ALA A 142 7.07 19.12 40.97
C ALA A 142 6.94 20.25 39.93
N VAL A 143 7.09 19.96 38.62
CA VAL A 143 6.96 20.93 37.52
C VAL A 143 5.59 20.86 36.83
N MET A 144 4.92 19.71 36.92
CA MET A 144 3.63 19.44 36.28
C MET A 144 2.74 18.57 37.19
N PRO A 145 2.12 19.16 38.23
CA PRO A 145 1.35 18.42 39.24
C PRO A 145 0.19 17.61 38.68
N GLU A 146 -0.37 18.01 37.55
CA GLU A 146 -1.48 17.34 36.86
C GLU A 146 -1.17 15.91 36.40
N ILE A 147 0.08 15.45 36.38
CA ILE A 147 0.39 14.06 36.07
C ILE A 147 -0.11 13.08 37.14
N LEU A 148 -0.27 13.59 38.40
CA LEU A 148 -0.79 12.80 39.49
C LEU A 148 -2.34 12.74 39.52
N ASP A 149 -3.01 13.39 38.56
CA ASP A 149 -4.45 13.21 38.40
C ASP A 149 -4.78 11.75 38.11
N GLY A 150 -5.35 11.05 39.05
CA GLY A 150 -5.72 9.64 38.99
C GLY A 150 -7.07 9.39 38.30
N SER A 151 -7.70 10.41 37.70
CA SER A 151 -8.99 10.24 37.00
C SER A 151 -8.84 9.30 35.83
N CYS A 152 -9.82 8.40 35.66
CA CYS A 152 -9.88 7.54 34.47
C CYS A 152 -10.25 8.36 33.24
N PRO A 153 -9.47 8.29 32.12
CA PRO A 153 -9.87 9.00 30.93
C PRO A 153 -11.18 8.46 30.37
N ALA A 154 -11.99 9.33 29.76
CA ALA A 154 -13.24 8.92 29.15
C ALA A 154 -13.03 7.97 28.00
N ALA A 155 -13.70 6.82 28.02
CA ALA A 155 -13.74 5.89 26.91
C ALA A 155 -14.70 6.41 25.83
N PRO A 156 -14.45 6.08 24.53
CA PRO A 156 -15.42 6.34 23.48
C PRO A 156 -16.76 5.65 23.77
N ASP A 157 -17.90 6.34 23.52
CA ASP A 157 -19.25 5.81 23.78
C ASP A 157 -19.54 4.49 23.03
N TRP A 158 -18.89 4.27 21.89
CA TRP A 158 -19.05 3.06 21.08
C TRP A 158 -18.26 1.85 21.59
N LEU A 159 -17.36 2.01 22.56
CA LEU A 159 -16.47 0.94 23.01
C LEU A 159 -17.20 -0.10 23.88
N ASP A 160 -17.45 -1.29 23.34
CA ASP A 160 -17.82 -2.44 24.16
C ASP A 160 -16.54 -3.13 24.72
N PRO A 161 -16.36 -3.16 26.06
CA PRO A 161 -15.20 -3.81 26.68
C PRO A 161 -15.03 -5.32 26.34
N ARG A 162 -16.09 -5.96 25.88
CA ARG A 162 -16.10 -7.39 25.49
C ARG A 162 -15.61 -7.58 24.07
N ASP A 163 -15.70 -6.56 23.21
CA ASP A 163 -15.20 -6.61 21.85
C ASP A 163 -13.68 -6.41 21.83
N LYS A 164 -12.97 -7.54 21.76
CA LYS A 164 -11.49 -7.55 21.77
C LYS A 164 -10.88 -6.94 20.51
N ILE A 165 -11.59 -7.00 19.39
CA ILE A 165 -11.12 -6.40 18.13
C ILE A 165 -11.27 -4.90 18.16
N ALA A 166 -12.38 -4.38 18.72
CA ALA A 166 -12.56 -2.95 18.94
C ALA A 166 -11.50 -2.38 19.91
N VAL A 167 -11.20 -3.09 21.01
CA VAL A 167 -10.10 -2.72 21.92
C VAL A 167 -8.75 -2.74 21.22
N GLU A 168 -8.47 -3.76 20.40
CA GLU A 168 -7.23 -3.86 19.62
C GLU A 168 -7.06 -2.67 18.68
N MET A 169 -8.10 -2.29 17.96
CA MET A 169 -8.08 -1.15 17.06
C MET A 169 -7.96 0.18 17.82
N LEU A 170 -8.61 0.33 18.98
CA LEU A 170 -8.46 1.50 19.83
C LEU A 170 -7.00 1.72 20.23
N VAL A 171 -6.30 0.68 20.67
CA VAL A 171 -4.87 0.77 21.00
C VAL A 171 -4.04 1.19 19.81
N ARG A 172 -4.28 0.62 18.62
CA ARG A 172 -3.57 1.02 17.40
C ARG A 172 -3.81 2.48 17.02
N MET A 173 -5.03 2.93 17.10
CA MET A 173 -5.44 4.30 16.73
C MET A 173 -4.85 5.32 17.71
N THR A 174 -4.91 5.06 19.00
CA THR A 174 -4.30 5.92 20.02
C THR A 174 -2.78 5.91 19.93
N TYR A 175 -2.17 4.75 19.67
CA TYR A 175 -0.73 4.65 19.42
C TYR A 175 -0.28 5.50 18.24
N SER A 176 -1.00 5.41 17.13
CA SER A 176 -0.73 6.23 15.95
C SER A 176 -0.83 7.74 16.24
N ALA A 177 -1.84 8.14 16.98
CA ALA A 177 -2.06 9.54 17.36
C ALA A 177 -0.93 10.09 18.25
N VAL A 178 -0.53 9.32 19.25
CA VAL A 178 0.53 9.72 20.21
C VAL A 178 1.90 9.78 19.50
N VAL A 179 2.27 8.76 18.71
CA VAL A 179 3.55 8.73 18.01
C VAL A 179 3.65 9.87 16.98
N ASP A 180 2.56 10.22 16.28
CA ASP A 180 2.59 11.35 15.34
C ASP A 180 2.66 12.68 16.09
N ALA A 181 1.95 12.82 17.22
CA ALA A 181 1.97 14.01 18.07
C ALA A 181 3.36 14.29 18.63
N ASP A 182 4.02 13.30 19.24
CA ASP A 182 5.39 13.40 19.76
C ASP A 182 6.38 13.85 18.68
N ARG A 183 6.32 13.19 17.50
CA ARG A 183 7.22 13.53 16.39
C ARG A 183 6.98 14.92 15.82
N LEU A 184 5.73 15.38 15.76
CA LEU A 184 5.39 16.70 15.26
C LEU A 184 5.80 17.80 16.25
N ASP A 185 5.57 17.60 17.55
CA ASP A 185 5.98 18.52 18.59
C ASP A 185 7.51 18.64 18.66
N THR A 186 8.22 17.50 18.64
CA THR A 186 9.68 17.45 18.58
C THR A 186 10.22 18.13 17.30
N ALA A 187 9.59 17.89 16.15
CA ALA A 187 10.01 18.52 14.89
C ALA A 187 9.77 20.04 14.89
N ALA A 188 8.69 20.51 15.52
CA ALA A 188 8.42 21.94 15.66
C ALA A 188 9.49 22.64 16.51
N HIS A 189 9.97 21.99 17.59
CA HIS A 189 11.08 22.52 18.40
C HIS A 189 12.39 22.66 17.60
N PHE A 190 12.79 21.62 16.84
CA PHE A 190 14.04 21.67 16.08
C PHE A 190 13.95 22.49 14.79
N ARG A 191 12.75 22.69 14.23
CA ARG A 191 12.50 23.38 12.96
C ARG A 191 11.22 24.23 13.03
N PRO A 192 11.25 25.37 13.76
CA PRO A 192 10.10 26.25 13.85
C PRO A 192 9.60 26.67 12.47
N GLY A 193 8.29 26.64 12.23
CA GLY A 193 7.66 27.04 10.97
C GLY A 193 7.70 26.00 9.84
N ALA A 194 8.29 24.82 10.04
CA ALA A 194 8.34 23.76 9.02
C ALA A 194 6.97 23.11 8.73
N HIS A 195 5.95 23.39 9.54
CA HIS A 195 4.63 22.76 9.52
C HIS A 195 3.52 23.66 8.96
N ILE A 196 3.83 24.58 8.05
CA ILE A 196 2.80 25.37 7.37
C ILE A 196 2.03 24.42 6.46
N ARG A 197 0.84 24.02 6.89
CA ARG A 197 -0.08 23.17 6.13
C ARG A 197 -0.84 24.01 5.13
N PRO A 198 -0.83 23.66 3.83
CA PRO A 198 -1.84 24.20 2.95
C PRO A 198 -3.19 23.63 3.39
N HIS A 199 -4.11 24.51 3.75
CA HIS A 199 -5.45 24.12 4.15
C HIS A 199 -6.35 24.17 2.92
N PHE A 200 -6.73 22.98 2.40
CA PHE A 200 -7.70 22.84 1.33
C PHE A 200 -8.97 22.22 1.90
N GLY A 201 -10.10 22.89 1.75
CA GLY A 201 -11.41 22.32 2.07
C GLY A 201 -11.82 21.27 1.04
N MET A 202 -12.50 20.19 1.47
CA MET A 202 -13.01 19.18 0.53
C MET A 202 -13.98 19.76 -0.50
N ALA A 203 -14.75 20.78 -0.16
CA ALA A 203 -15.63 21.49 -1.08
C ALA A 203 -14.83 22.18 -2.19
N GLU A 204 -13.76 22.90 -1.86
CA GLU A 204 -12.87 23.53 -2.85
C GLU A 204 -12.21 22.51 -3.78
N LEU A 205 -11.75 21.38 -3.22
CA LEU A 205 -11.15 20.32 -4.03
C LEU A 205 -12.16 19.63 -4.94
N TRP A 206 -13.38 19.44 -4.48
CA TRP A 206 -14.48 18.95 -5.31
C TRP A 206 -14.78 19.88 -6.48
N GLU A 207 -14.93 21.18 -6.24
CA GLU A 207 -15.21 22.18 -7.27
C GLU A 207 -14.09 22.24 -8.31
N ARG A 208 -12.83 22.23 -7.85
CA ARG A 208 -11.65 22.23 -8.74
C ARG A 208 -11.59 20.96 -9.60
N TYR A 209 -11.83 19.81 -8.99
CA TYR A 209 -11.87 18.53 -9.69
C TYR A 209 -12.94 18.54 -10.79
N GLU A 210 -14.15 18.96 -10.47
CA GLU A 210 -15.26 18.95 -11.40
C GLU A 210 -15.05 19.95 -12.56
N THR A 211 -14.57 21.15 -12.27
CA THR A 211 -14.24 22.16 -13.28
C THR A 211 -13.22 21.62 -14.28
N ARG A 212 -12.10 21.10 -13.80
CA ARG A 212 -11.04 20.59 -14.68
C ARG A 212 -11.46 19.33 -15.45
N ARG A 213 -12.24 18.46 -14.80
CA ARG A 213 -12.80 17.28 -15.47
C ARG A 213 -13.69 17.69 -16.66
N GLN A 214 -14.56 18.68 -16.47
CA GLN A 214 -15.43 19.20 -17.53
C GLN A 214 -14.61 19.85 -18.65
N GLU A 215 -13.59 20.62 -18.31
CA GLU A 215 -12.68 21.23 -19.29
C GLU A 215 -11.94 20.14 -20.11
N ALA A 216 -11.41 19.11 -19.46
CA ALA A 216 -10.75 17.99 -20.14
C ALA A 216 -11.71 17.20 -21.06
N LEU A 217 -12.95 17.00 -20.62
CA LEU A 217 -13.99 16.36 -21.44
C LEU A 217 -14.33 17.21 -22.67
N ALA A 218 -14.54 18.52 -22.50
CA ALA A 218 -14.82 19.44 -23.58
C ALA A 218 -13.68 19.51 -24.61
N GLU A 219 -12.43 19.52 -24.17
CA GLU A 219 -11.26 19.49 -25.05
C GLU A 219 -11.17 18.17 -25.84
N ARG A 220 -11.41 17.05 -25.18
CA ARG A 220 -11.46 15.75 -25.85
C ARG A 220 -12.57 15.69 -26.92
N GLN A 221 -13.76 16.21 -26.60
CA GLN A 221 -14.88 16.25 -27.56
C GLN A 221 -14.60 17.17 -28.74
N ARG A 222 -13.92 18.30 -28.53
CA ARG A 222 -13.47 19.18 -29.61
C ARG A 222 -12.44 18.51 -30.52
N SER A 223 -11.51 17.77 -29.95
CA SER A 223 -10.39 17.16 -30.70
C SER A 223 -10.77 15.85 -31.40
N LYS A 224 -11.65 15.02 -30.81
CA LYS A 224 -11.96 13.66 -31.28
C LYS A 224 -13.45 13.43 -31.62
N GLY A 225 -14.30 14.44 -31.40
CA GLY A 225 -15.76 14.29 -31.47
C GLY A 225 -16.36 13.60 -30.26
N ALA A 226 -17.64 13.83 -30.02
CA ALA A 226 -18.39 13.17 -28.95
C ALA A 226 -18.72 11.73 -29.34
N SER A 227 -18.35 10.76 -28.49
CA SER A 227 -18.66 9.34 -28.70
C SER A 227 -19.85 8.90 -27.81
N TRP A 228 -20.51 7.80 -28.19
CA TRP A 228 -21.53 7.18 -27.34
C TRP A 228 -20.93 6.75 -25.97
N LEU A 229 -19.67 6.35 -25.96
CA LEU A 229 -18.96 5.95 -24.76
C LEU A 229 -18.73 7.13 -23.80
N ASP A 230 -18.52 8.34 -24.33
CA ASP A 230 -18.38 9.54 -23.49
C ASP A 230 -19.72 9.89 -22.83
N LYS A 231 -20.86 9.73 -23.55
CA LYS A 231 -22.20 9.87 -22.97
C LYS A 231 -22.46 8.83 -21.88
N LEU A 232 -22.11 7.57 -22.14
CA LEU A 232 -22.27 6.51 -21.15
C LEU A 232 -21.46 6.81 -19.88
N ARG A 233 -20.19 7.18 -20.02
CA ARG A 233 -19.31 7.55 -18.90
C ARG A 233 -19.87 8.73 -18.12
N GLU A 234 -20.42 9.73 -18.80
CA GLU A 234 -21.03 10.88 -18.14
C GLU A 234 -22.27 10.47 -17.34
N ASN A 235 -23.14 9.63 -17.89
CA ASN A 235 -24.32 9.13 -17.17
C ASN A 235 -23.91 8.36 -15.90
N LEU A 236 -22.93 7.46 -16.00
CA LEU A 236 -22.39 6.70 -14.86
C LEU A 236 -21.75 7.61 -13.82
N TYR A 237 -21.09 8.65 -14.27
CA TYR A 237 -20.51 9.66 -13.39
C TYR A 237 -21.59 10.42 -12.63
N GLN A 238 -22.66 10.85 -13.28
CA GLN A 238 -23.78 11.54 -12.63
C GLN A 238 -24.50 10.62 -11.62
N GLU A 239 -24.74 9.35 -11.98
CA GLU A 239 -25.30 8.36 -11.05
C GLU A 239 -24.40 8.19 -9.80
N ALA A 240 -23.08 8.17 -9.98
CA ALA A 240 -22.15 8.11 -8.87
C ALA A 240 -22.19 9.38 -7.98
N LEU A 241 -22.39 10.54 -8.58
CA LEU A 241 -22.55 11.79 -7.81
C LEU A 241 -23.87 11.78 -7.02
N GLU A 242 -24.95 11.23 -7.57
CA GLU A 242 -26.22 11.05 -6.85
C GLU A 242 -26.03 10.09 -5.65
N ALA A 243 -25.35 8.96 -5.87
CA ALA A 243 -25.04 8.00 -4.82
C ALA A 243 -24.17 8.61 -3.71
N ALA A 244 -23.32 9.59 -4.02
CA ALA A 244 -22.45 10.27 -3.05
C ALA A 244 -23.22 11.08 -1.96
N VAL A 245 -24.49 11.37 -2.17
CA VAL A 245 -25.37 12.02 -1.18
C VAL A 245 -25.74 11.06 -0.03
N GLY A 246 -25.62 9.76 -0.27
CA GLY A 246 -25.95 8.73 0.72
C GLY A 246 -25.08 8.80 1.98
N LYS A 247 -25.55 8.20 3.08
CA LYS A 247 -24.85 8.22 4.39
C LYS A 247 -23.47 7.54 4.29
N PRO A 248 -22.47 7.95 5.11
CA PRO A 248 -21.22 7.22 5.27
C PRO A 248 -21.42 5.72 5.51
N GLY A 249 -20.48 4.90 5.03
CA GLY A 249 -20.58 3.44 5.11
C GLY A 249 -19.80 2.75 3.99
N VAL A 250 -20.27 1.58 3.55
CA VAL A 250 -19.62 0.80 2.48
C VAL A 250 -20.38 0.95 1.16
N TYR A 251 -19.64 1.27 0.11
CA TYR A 251 -20.13 1.42 -1.26
C TYR A 251 -19.39 0.47 -2.20
N ARG A 252 -20.11 -0.05 -3.21
CA ARG A 252 -19.54 -0.88 -4.28
C ARG A 252 -19.58 -0.10 -5.59
N LEU A 253 -18.43 0.13 -6.18
CA LEU A 253 -18.27 0.71 -7.51
C LEU A 253 -17.97 -0.43 -8.50
N HIS A 254 -19.03 -1.08 -8.99
CA HIS A 254 -18.95 -2.22 -9.90
C HIS A 254 -19.13 -1.76 -11.34
N LEU A 255 -18.02 -1.55 -12.05
CA LEU A 255 -18.00 -1.06 -13.42
C LEU A 255 -17.04 -1.89 -14.28
N PRO A 256 -17.42 -2.24 -15.52
CA PRO A 256 -16.55 -2.95 -16.44
C PRO A 256 -15.30 -2.12 -16.79
N THR A 257 -14.26 -2.80 -17.27
CA THR A 257 -13.03 -2.15 -17.73
C THR A 257 -13.34 -1.14 -18.84
N GLY A 258 -12.80 0.07 -18.72
CA GLY A 258 -13.01 1.14 -19.70
C GLY A 258 -14.26 2.00 -19.48
N ALA A 259 -15.10 1.70 -18.49
CA ALA A 259 -16.25 2.53 -18.10
C ALA A 259 -15.89 3.82 -17.34
N GLY A 260 -14.62 4.06 -17.05
CA GLY A 260 -14.14 5.29 -16.38
C GLY A 260 -14.08 5.20 -14.85
N LYS A 261 -13.83 4.03 -14.28
CA LYS A 261 -13.76 3.78 -12.83
C LYS A 261 -12.95 4.82 -12.03
N THR A 262 -11.75 5.19 -12.52
CA THR A 262 -10.86 6.13 -11.82
C THR A 262 -11.52 7.49 -11.62
N PHE A 263 -12.08 8.07 -12.70
CA PHE A 263 -12.76 9.37 -12.62
C PHE A 263 -14.05 9.28 -11.81
N THR A 264 -14.83 8.24 -12.02
CA THR A 264 -16.10 8.04 -11.30
C THR A 264 -15.87 7.84 -9.81
N GLY A 265 -14.87 7.01 -9.44
CA GLY A 265 -14.50 6.79 -8.05
C GLY A 265 -13.93 8.03 -7.36
N GLY A 266 -13.08 8.80 -8.06
CA GLY A 266 -12.54 10.07 -7.55
C GLY A 266 -13.63 11.12 -7.35
N GLY A 267 -14.54 11.28 -8.31
CA GLY A 267 -15.67 12.21 -8.23
C GLY A 267 -16.64 11.85 -7.10
N PHE A 268 -17.04 10.57 -6.99
CA PHE A 268 -17.81 10.07 -5.86
C PHE A 268 -17.14 10.42 -4.54
N ALA A 269 -15.86 10.06 -4.39
CA ALA A 269 -15.14 10.20 -3.14
C ALA A 269 -15.00 11.67 -2.69
N LEU A 270 -14.66 12.57 -3.61
CA LEU A 270 -14.53 14.00 -3.31
C LEU A 270 -15.87 14.65 -2.97
N ARG A 271 -16.91 14.36 -3.77
CA ARG A 271 -18.26 14.86 -3.50
C ARG A 271 -18.79 14.34 -2.17
N HIS A 272 -18.63 13.04 -1.89
CA HIS A 272 -19.05 12.43 -0.64
C HIS A 272 -18.31 13.05 0.55
N ALA A 273 -16.98 13.21 0.44
CA ALA A 273 -16.18 13.85 1.48
C ALA A 273 -16.61 15.31 1.74
N SER A 274 -16.90 16.05 0.67
CA SER A 274 -17.40 17.43 0.76
C SER A 274 -18.74 17.50 1.48
N LEU A 275 -19.71 16.65 1.13
CA LEU A 275 -21.06 16.67 1.71
C LEU A 275 -21.12 16.21 3.17
N HIS A 276 -20.25 15.29 3.54
CA HIS A 276 -20.25 14.68 4.88
C HIS A 276 -19.15 15.21 5.81
N GLY A 277 -18.42 16.27 5.42
CA GLY A 277 -17.37 16.89 6.23
C GLY A 277 -16.18 15.97 6.50
N LEU A 278 -15.93 15.00 5.62
CA LEU A 278 -14.77 14.11 5.75
C LEU A 278 -13.49 14.85 5.39
N ARG A 279 -12.37 14.42 5.96
CA ARG A 279 -11.14 15.22 5.94
C ARG A 279 -10.22 14.92 4.77
N ARG A 280 -10.34 13.74 4.14
CA ARG A 280 -9.47 13.31 3.05
C ARG A 280 -10.03 12.17 2.22
N VAL A 281 -9.44 12.00 1.06
CA VAL A 281 -9.66 10.86 0.16
C VAL A 281 -8.37 10.06 0.04
N ILE A 282 -8.46 8.74 0.18
CA ILE A 282 -7.34 7.81 0.07
C ILE A 282 -7.69 6.79 -1.01
N VAL A 283 -6.92 6.77 -2.09
CA VAL A 283 -7.08 5.78 -3.18
C VAL A 283 -5.98 4.74 -3.04
N ALA A 284 -6.34 3.51 -2.72
CA ALA A 284 -5.42 2.38 -2.59
C ALA A 284 -5.56 1.44 -3.78
N VAL A 285 -4.45 1.22 -4.50
CA VAL A 285 -4.39 0.38 -5.70
C VAL A 285 -3.43 -0.80 -5.51
N PRO A 286 -3.59 -1.93 -6.22
CA PRO A 286 -2.79 -3.13 -5.95
C PRO A 286 -1.31 -3.02 -6.36
N PHE A 287 -0.97 -2.20 -7.38
CA PHE A 287 0.35 -2.17 -7.99
C PHE A 287 0.94 -0.76 -8.11
N ILE A 288 2.26 -0.64 -7.98
CA ILE A 288 2.99 0.64 -8.03
C ILE A 288 2.78 1.37 -9.36
N SER A 289 2.81 0.65 -10.50
CA SER A 289 2.61 1.26 -11.82
C SER A 289 1.24 1.93 -11.98
N ILE A 290 0.20 1.36 -11.37
CA ILE A 290 -1.14 1.96 -11.34
C ILE A 290 -1.16 3.16 -10.38
N THR A 291 -0.40 3.10 -9.27
CA THR A 291 -0.31 4.22 -8.33
C THR A 291 0.24 5.47 -9.01
N GLU A 292 1.34 5.32 -9.76
CA GLU A 292 1.98 6.42 -10.51
C GLU A 292 1.01 7.01 -11.55
N GLN A 293 0.32 6.15 -12.32
CA GLN A 293 -0.66 6.60 -13.32
C GLN A 293 -1.82 7.34 -12.67
N ASN A 294 -2.45 6.75 -11.65
CA ASN A 294 -3.59 7.38 -10.97
C ASN A 294 -3.18 8.68 -10.28
N ALA A 295 -1.98 8.73 -9.66
CA ALA A 295 -1.46 9.94 -9.05
C ALA A 295 -1.28 11.06 -10.10
N ALA A 296 -0.76 10.74 -11.29
CA ALA A 296 -0.61 11.71 -12.37
C ALA A 296 -1.98 12.25 -12.86
N GLU A 297 -2.98 11.37 -13.01
CA GLU A 297 -4.33 11.77 -13.39
C GLU A 297 -4.97 12.67 -12.32
N TYR A 298 -4.91 12.30 -11.04
CA TYR A 298 -5.47 13.13 -9.96
C TYR A 298 -4.71 14.45 -9.78
N ARG A 299 -3.38 14.48 -9.97
CA ARG A 299 -2.60 15.74 -9.95
C ARG A 299 -3.06 16.72 -11.03
N SER A 300 -3.34 16.23 -12.24
CA SER A 300 -3.84 17.11 -13.31
C SER A 300 -5.17 17.77 -12.97
N LEU A 301 -5.99 17.12 -12.14
CA LEU A 301 -7.31 17.60 -11.74
C LEU A 301 -7.30 18.43 -10.44
N LEU A 302 -6.37 18.13 -9.52
CA LEU A 302 -6.43 18.65 -8.16
C LEU A 302 -5.28 19.60 -7.80
N ASP A 303 -4.06 19.36 -8.31
CA ASP A 303 -2.91 20.18 -7.92
C ASP A 303 -3.06 21.62 -8.43
N PRO A 304 -2.75 22.63 -7.61
CA PRO A 304 -2.76 24.01 -8.05
C PRO A 304 -1.62 24.25 -9.05
N GLU A 305 -1.79 25.23 -9.96
CA GLU A 305 -0.73 25.63 -10.90
C GLU A 305 0.49 26.18 -10.16
N GLN A 306 0.26 26.85 -9.05
CA GLN A 306 1.29 27.40 -8.17
C GLN A 306 0.99 27.04 -6.72
N GLY A 307 2.02 26.65 -5.97
CA GLY A 307 1.90 26.30 -4.56
C GLY A 307 2.19 24.83 -4.27
N PRO A 308 1.93 24.37 -3.05
CA PRO A 308 2.19 23.00 -2.66
C PRO A 308 1.20 22.03 -3.31
N PRO A 309 1.64 20.80 -3.66
CA PRO A 309 0.78 19.79 -4.25
C PRO A 309 -0.30 19.34 -3.27
N VAL A 310 -1.47 19.02 -3.79
CA VAL A 310 -2.62 18.48 -3.05
C VAL A 310 -2.57 16.95 -3.01
N VAL A 311 -2.13 16.36 -4.14
CA VAL A 311 -2.08 14.91 -4.30
C VAL A 311 -0.76 14.37 -3.79
N LEU A 312 -0.84 13.60 -2.71
CA LEU A 312 0.29 12.86 -2.15
C LEU A 312 0.33 11.45 -2.75
N GLU A 313 1.42 11.13 -3.42
CA GLU A 313 1.72 9.77 -3.85
C GLU A 313 2.63 9.08 -2.84
N HIS A 314 2.23 7.87 -2.38
CA HIS A 314 2.98 7.13 -1.38
C HIS A 314 3.01 5.62 -1.63
N HIS A 315 4.16 5.10 -2.03
CA HIS A 315 4.41 3.66 -2.18
C HIS A 315 5.86 3.32 -1.82
N SER A 316 6.25 2.04 -1.84
CA SER A 316 7.59 1.60 -1.42
C SER A 316 8.74 2.25 -2.19
N ALA A 317 8.52 2.60 -3.45
CA ALA A 317 9.52 3.27 -4.29
C ALA A 317 9.81 4.72 -3.87
N VAL A 318 8.83 5.40 -3.27
CA VAL A 318 8.97 6.80 -2.80
C VAL A 318 9.56 6.88 -1.40
N ASN A 319 9.40 5.85 -0.58
CA ASN A 319 9.71 5.86 0.86
C ASN A 319 11.18 5.72 1.24
N VAL A 320 12.06 5.59 0.32
CA VAL A 320 13.50 5.41 0.58
C VAL A 320 14.13 6.60 1.31
N GLU A 321 13.51 7.78 1.24
CA GLU A 321 13.99 8.97 1.97
C GLU A 321 13.82 8.89 3.50
N ALA A 322 12.85 8.10 4.00
CA ALA A 322 12.59 7.96 5.43
C ALA A 322 13.57 7.01 6.16
N GLN A 323 14.19 6.07 5.47
CA GLN A 323 15.17 5.16 6.06
C GLN A 323 16.51 5.83 6.43
N GLN A 324 16.83 6.99 5.84
CA GLN A 324 18.09 7.71 6.09
C GLN A 324 18.20 8.41 7.43
N GLN A 325 17.12 8.58 8.19
CA GLN A 325 17.21 9.22 9.51
C GLN A 325 17.82 8.31 10.59
N ARG A 326 18.13 7.05 10.28
CA ARG A 326 18.79 6.11 11.21
C ARG A 326 20.33 6.11 11.13
N ALA A 327 20.92 6.83 10.17
CA ALA A 327 22.37 6.97 10.12
C ALA A 327 22.88 7.97 11.19
N PRO A 328 23.98 7.66 11.90
CA PRO A 328 24.54 8.55 12.92
C PRO A 328 24.89 9.93 12.33
N GLN A 329 24.66 10.99 13.09
CA GLN A 329 24.88 12.39 12.67
C GLN A 329 26.37 12.75 12.40
N SER A 330 27.29 11.81 12.49
CA SER A 330 28.74 12.03 12.31
C SER A 330 29.22 12.08 10.85
N ALA A 331 28.36 11.86 9.87
CA ALA A 331 28.71 11.94 8.44
C ALA A 331 27.97 13.10 7.74
N ARG A 332 28.33 14.34 8.04
CA ARG A 332 27.91 15.50 7.23
C ARG A 332 29.01 15.84 6.23
N PRO A 333 28.76 15.81 4.91
CA PRO A 333 29.63 16.51 3.96
C PRO A 333 29.29 18.01 3.99
N SER A 334 30.33 18.82 4.04
CA SER A 334 30.28 20.28 3.92
C SER A 334 29.66 20.72 2.59
N THR A 335 28.90 21.78 2.70
CA THR A 335 28.28 22.53 1.62
C THR A 335 29.29 23.03 0.60
N ASN A 336 29.15 22.61 -0.68
CA ASN A 336 29.40 23.43 -1.87
C ASN A 336 29.21 22.54 -3.12
N VAL A 337 28.01 22.51 -3.67
CA VAL A 337 27.78 22.03 -5.05
C VAL A 337 26.90 23.03 -5.78
N ARG A 338 27.45 23.53 -6.88
CA ARG A 338 26.86 24.49 -7.82
C ARG A 338 25.65 23.89 -8.57
N HIS A 339 24.72 24.76 -8.92
CA HIS A 339 23.44 24.47 -9.57
C HIS A 339 23.60 23.83 -10.95
N GLY A 340 22.88 22.71 -11.14
CA GLY A 340 22.44 22.18 -12.45
C GLY A 340 20.91 22.13 -12.51
N PRO A 341 20.26 22.08 -13.70
CA PRO A 341 18.90 22.53 -13.90
C PRO A 341 17.83 21.54 -13.45
N LYS A 342 16.88 22.09 -12.72
CA LYS A 342 15.45 21.77 -12.55
C LYS A 342 15.02 20.30 -12.39
N GLY A 343 15.39 19.68 -11.27
CA GLY A 343 14.53 18.75 -10.56
C GLY A 343 14.18 19.41 -9.22
N GLY A 344 12.94 19.86 -9.03
CA GLY A 344 12.54 20.54 -7.80
C GLY A 344 12.85 19.67 -6.58
N ARG A 345 13.57 20.23 -5.59
CA ARG A 345 13.72 19.58 -4.28
C ARG A 345 12.31 19.32 -3.75
N PRO A 346 11.99 18.09 -3.30
CA PRO A 346 10.69 17.86 -2.66
C PRO A 346 10.54 18.88 -1.54
N ASN A 347 9.42 19.61 -1.56
CA ASN A 347 9.10 20.57 -0.54
C ASN A 347 9.14 19.82 0.81
N LEU A 348 9.68 20.44 1.86
CA LEU A 348 9.77 19.85 3.20
C LEU A 348 8.41 19.31 3.68
N TRP A 349 7.31 20.00 3.29
CA TRP A 349 5.95 19.54 3.52
C TRP A 349 5.65 18.18 2.88
N THR A 350 6.01 17.96 1.61
CA THR A 350 5.79 16.67 0.92
C THR A 350 6.46 15.51 1.66
N LYS A 351 7.66 15.75 2.20
CA LYS A 351 8.37 14.75 2.98
C LYS A 351 7.65 14.41 4.29
N LEU A 352 7.23 15.41 5.04
CA LEU A 352 6.50 15.24 6.30
C LEU A 352 5.12 14.63 6.07
N ALA A 353 4.40 15.08 5.03
CA ALA A 353 3.11 14.54 4.65
C ALA A 353 3.19 13.06 4.22
N THR A 354 4.28 12.64 3.56
CA THR A 354 4.51 11.24 3.22
C THR A 354 4.67 10.36 4.47
N GLU A 355 5.28 10.91 5.52
CA GLU A 355 5.49 10.17 6.77
C GLU A 355 4.20 9.92 7.55
N ASN A 356 3.25 10.84 7.54
CA ASN A 356 2.03 10.79 8.36
C ASN A 356 0.70 10.92 7.60
N TRP A 357 0.71 10.99 6.27
CA TRP A 357 -0.47 11.18 5.42
C TRP A 357 -1.29 12.45 5.75
N ASP A 358 -0.62 13.51 6.12
CA ASP A 358 -1.26 14.80 6.35
C ASP A 358 -1.49 15.56 5.03
N ALA A 359 -2.21 14.93 4.12
CA ALA A 359 -2.61 15.46 2.83
C ALA A 359 -4.10 15.23 2.60
N PRO A 360 -4.80 16.09 1.85
CA PRO A 360 -6.22 15.95 1.60
C PRO A 360 -6.55 14.85 0.58
N PHE A 361 -5.64 14.54 -0.34
CA PHE A 361 -5.80 13.48 -1.33
C PHE A 361 -4.55 12.61 -1.41
N ILE A 362 -4.71 11.32 -1.21
CA ILE A 362 -3.59 10.36 -1.14
C ILE A 362 -3.82 9.24 -2.14
N VAL A 363 -2.80 8.94 -2.95
CA VAL A 363 -2.77 7.76 -3.82
C VAL A 363 -1.66 6.84 -3.31
N THR A 364 -2.03 5.62 -2.97
CA THR A 364 -1.12 4.66 -2.33
C THR A 364 -1.34 3.24 -2.83
N THR A 365 -0.52 2.30 -2.37
CA THR A 365 -0.75 0.88 -2.66
C THR A 365 -1.59 0.22 -1.57
N THR A 366 -2.37 -0.81 -1.95
CA THR A 366 -3.10 -1.67 -1.01
C THR A 366 -2.17 -2.25 0.06
N VAL A 367 -0.94 -2.62 -0.32
CA VAL A 367 0.09 -3.09 0.62
C VAL A 367 0.36 -2.05 1.71
N ARG A 368 0.56 -0.77 1.33
CA ARG A 368 0.82 0.30 2.30
C ARG A 368 -0.38 0.60 3.19
N LEU A 369 -1.58 0.54 2.66
CA LEU A 369 -2.79 0.69 3.47
C LEU A 369 -2.87 -0.41 4.54
N ILE A 370 -2.67 -1.67 4.16
CA ILE A 370 -2.73 -2.80 5.10
C ILE A 370 -1.58 -2.76 6.12
N GLU A 371 -0.35 -2.42 5.69
CA GLU A 371 0.76 -2.18 6.62
C GLU A 371 0.48 -1.03 7.60
N THR A 372 -0.26 -0.01 7.17
CA THR A 372 -0.67 1.09 8.05
C THR A 372 -1.68 0.62 9.10
N ILE A 373 -2.63 -0.22 8.73
CA ILE A 373 -3.66 -0.74 9.64
C ILE A 373 -3.07 -1.74 10.65
N PHE A 374 -2.24 -2.68 10.18
CA PHE A 374 -1.79 -3.83 10.98
C PHE A 374 -0.32 -3.80 11.42
N GLY A 375 0.42 -2.77 11.04
CA GLY A 375 1.80 -2.61 11.50
C GLY A 375 1.90 -2.48 13.02
N SER A 376 3.09 -2.77 13.57
CA SER A 376 3.38 -2.61 15.00
C SER A 376 4.46 -1.57 15.29
N THR A 377 5.23 -1.15 14.29
CA THR A 377 6.32 -0.18 14.47
C THR A 377 5.84 1.27 14.36
N PRO A 378 6.51 2.23 15.03
CA PRO A 378 6.15 3.65 14.95
C PRO A 378 6.06 4.17 13.52
N TRP A 379 6.97 3.70 12.67
CA TRP A 379 7.03 4.13 11.28
C TRP A 379 5.86 3.61 10.44
N ALA A 380 5.44 2.37 10.62
CA ALA A 380 4.34 1.78 9.88
C ALA A 380 2.98 2.37 10.27
N THR A 381 2.80 2.60 11.58
CA THR A 381 1.49 2.97 12.17
C THR A 381 1.23 4.47 12.29
N ARG A 382 2.26 5.33 12.20
CA ARG A 382 2.14 6.78 12.37
C ARG A 382 1.02 7.45 11.53
N ARG A 383 0.55 6.77 10.49
CA ARG A 383 -0.47 7.23 9.56
C ARG A 383 -1.89 6.78 9.91
N LEU A 384 -2.02 5.78 10.76
CA LEU A 384 -3.29 5.06 10.96
C LEU A 384 -4.42 5.98 11.45
N HIS A 385 -4.14 6.87 12.42
CA HIS A 385 -5.13 7.82 12.92
C HIS A 385 -5.67 8.76 11.84
N ARG A 386 -4.91 8.96 10.73
CA ARG A 386 -5.34 9.78 9.60
C ARG A 386 -6.39 9.11 8.73
N LEU A 387 -6.62 7.81 8.89
CA LEU A 387 -7.73 7.14 8.21
C LEU A 387 -9.08 7.55 8.77
N ALA A 388 -9.16 8.03 10.02
CA ALA A 388 -10.42 8.51 10.61
C ALA A 388 -11.00 9.67 9.80
N ASN A 389 -12.33 9.66 9.64
CA ASN A 389 -13.08 10.64 8.86
C ASN A 389 -12.53 10.83 7.43
N SER A 390 -12.34 9.73 6.71
CA SER A 390 -11.89 9.73 5.32
C SER A 390 -12.77 8.89 4.41
N VAL A 391 -12.64 9.12 3.09
CA VAL A 391 -13.11 8.17 2.08
C VAL A 391 -11.92 7.33 1.64
N ILE A 392 -12.02 6.02 1.77
CA ILE A 392 -11.03 5.06 1.29
C ILE A 392 -11.59 4.38 0.04
N VAL A 393 -10.99 4.62 -1.11
CA VAL A 393 -11.28 3.89 -2.35
C VAL A 393 -10.29 2.74 -2.46
N LEU A 394 -10.77 1.52 -2.32
CA LEU A 394 -9.98 0.31 -2.50
C LEU A 394 -10.22 -0.20 -3.92
N ASP A 395 -9.29 0.10 -4.82
CA ASP A 395 -9.40 -0.26 -6.23
C ASP A 395 -8.88 -1.68 -6.49
N GLU A 396 -9.49 -2.36 -7.47
CA GLU A 396 -9.23 -3.76 -7.82
C GLU A 396 -9.29 -4.68 -6.58
N VAL A 397 -10.39 -4.57 -5.81
CA VAL A 397 -10.56 -5.26 -4.52
C VAL A 397 -10.43 -6.80 -4.62
N GLN A 398 -10.66 -7.38 -5.79
CA GLN A 398 -10.45 -8.82 -6.03
C GLN A 398 -8.96 -9.25 -5.95
N ALA A 399 -8.03 -8.28 -6.01
CA ALA A 399 -6.60 -8.56 -5.84
C ALA A 399 -6.17 -8.75 -4.38
N LEU A 400 -7.08 -8.59 -3.41
CA LEU A 400 -6.80 -8.89 -2.01
C LEU A 400 -6.47 -10.37 -1.83
N PRO A 401 -5.40 -10.70 -1.09
CA PRO A 401 -5.02 -12.10 -0.90
C PRO A 401 -6.03 -12.85 -0.03
N ASP A 402 -6.52 -13.99 -0.52
CA ASP A 402 -7.55 -14.81 0.13
C ASP A 402 -7.21 -15.13 1.59
N ARG A 403 -5.95 -15.50 1.87
CA ARG A 403 -5.49 -15.85 3.20
C ARG A 403 -5.61 -14.72 4.24
N LEU A 404 -5.67 -13.47 3.79
CA LEU A 404 -5.75 -12.28 4.63
C LEU A 404 -7.13 -11.60 4.57
N LEU A 405 -8.09 -12.11 3.80
CA LEU A 405 -9.40 -11.46 3.65
C LEU A 405 -10.10 -11.25 4.99
N THR A 406 -10.15 -12.27 5.84
CA THR A 406 -10.82 -12.17 7.15
C THR A 406 -10.28 -11.03 8.01
N PRO A 407 -8.98 -10.94 8.33
CA PRO A 407 -8.47 -9.83 9.13
C PRO A 407 -8.53 -8.48 8.41
N ILE A 408 -8.37 -8.43 7.08
CA ILE A 408 -8.52 -7.18 6.31
C ILE A 408 -9.94 -6.66 6.44
N LEU A 409 -10.95 -7.49 6.20
CA LEU A 409 -12.36 -7.11 6.29
C LEU A 409 -12.76 -6.74 7.71
N SER A 410 -12.24 -7.45 8.72
CA SER A 410 -12.43 -7.14 10.14
C SER A 410 -11.87 -5.75 10.47
N GLY A 411 -10.63 -5.44 10.07
CA GLY A 411 -10.02 -4.12 10.30
C GLY A 411 -10.73 -2.98 9.55
N LEU A 412 -11.16 -3.21 8.30
CA LEU A 412 -11.92 -2.23 7.53
C LEU A 412 -13.31 -1.99 8.14
N ARG A 413 -13.93 -3.01 8.71
CA ARG A 413 -15.20 -2.89 9.42
C ARG A 413 -15.06 -1.97 10.63
N GLU A 414 -14.04 -2.18 11.48
CA GLU A 414 -13.76 -1.30 12.62
C GLU A 414 -13.64 0.16 12.18
N LEU A 415 -12.89 0.42 11.10
CA LEU A 415 -12.72 1.78 10.58
C LEU A 415 -14.04 2.42 10.13
N VAL A 416 -14.93 1.65 9.52
CA VAL A 416 -16.25 2.13 9.07
C VAL A 416 -17.19 2.36 10.24
N GLU A 417 -17.27 1.42 11.19
CA GLU A 417 -18.24 1.46 12.28
C GLU A 417 -17.87 2.48 13.37
N HIS A 418 -16.56 2.67 13.65
CA HIS A 418 -16.12 3.44 14.82
C HIS A 418 -15.28 4.67 14.50
N TYR A 419 -14.71 4.77 13.28
CA TYR A 419 -13.77 5.85 12.96
C TYR A 419 -14.22 6.75 11.80
N GLY A 420 -15.53 6.70 11.45
CA GLY A 420 -16.12 7.60 10.46
C GLY A 420 -15.58 7.43 9.03
N VAL A 421 -15.11 6.24 8.68
CA VAL A 421 -14.60 5.95 7.34
C VAL A 421 -15.76 5.60 6.40
N THR A 422 -15.77 6.18 5.20
CA THR A 422 -16.53 5.64 4.06
C THR A 422 -15.60 4.80 3.20
N LEU A 423 -15.96 3.55 2.96
CA LEU A 423 -15.20 2.60 2.14
C LEU A 423 -15.86 2.42 0.79
N VAL A 424 -15.12 2.61 -0.29
CA VAL A 424 -15.57 2.35 -1.67
C VAL A 424 -14.79 1.16 -2.22
N LEU A 425 -15.48 0.07 -2.50
CA LEU A 425 -14.92 -1.14 -3.10
C LEU A 425 -15.07 -1.04 -4.63
N SER A 426 -13.97 -0.80 -5.32
CA SER A 426 -13.95 -0.61 -6.78
C SER A 426 -13.41 -1.86 -7.47
N SER A 427 -14.17 -2.40 -8.44
CA SER A 427 -13.76 -3.58 -9.20
C SER A 427 -14.57 -3.73 -10.48
N ALA A 428 -14.00 -4.42 -11.48
CA ALA A 428 -14.74 -4.97 -12.61
C ALA A 428 -15.30 -6.37 -12.30
N THR A 429 -14.68 -7.09 -11.35
CA THR A 429 -15.06 -8.43 -10.89
C THR A 429 -15.39 -8.37 -9.41
N GLN A 430 -16.54 -7.81 -9.06
CA GLN A 430 -16.90 -7.53 -7.66
C GLN A 430 -17.02 -8.82 -6.83
N PRO A 431 -16.12 -9.08 -5.85
CA PRO A 431 -16.22 -10.24 -5.00
C PRO A 431 -17.37 -10.11 -4.00
N GLU A 432 -17.98 -11.24 -3.66
CA GLU A 432 -19.11 -11.33 -2.70
C GLU A 432 -18.59 -11.29 -1.24
N LEU A 433 -17.93 -10.22 -0.84
CA LEU A 433 -17.31 -10.09 0.49
C LEU A 433 -18.34 -10.14 1.63
N ALA A 434 -19.59 -9.77 1.37
CA ALA A 434 -20.69 -9.88 2.33
C ALA A 434 -20.96 -11.32 2.78
N ALA A 435 -20.52 -12.32 2.01
CA ALA A 435 -20.64 -13.72 2.40
C ALA A 435 -19.65 -14.15 3.49
N LEU A 436 -18.61 -13.35 3.74
CA LEU A 436 -17.56 -13.64 4.72
C LEU A 436 -17.95 -13.17 6.13
N ASN A 437 -17.55 -13.94 7.16
CA ASN A 437 -17.95 -13.74 8.54
C ASN A 437 -17.78 -12.31 9.08
N PRO A 438 -16.67 -11.59 8.86
CA PRO A 438 -16.51 -10.24 9.41
C PRO A 438 -17.60 -9.26 8.94
N TRP A 439 -18.19 -9.49 7.75
CA TRP A 439 -19.19 -8.58 7.16
C TRP A 439 -20.61 -9.14 7.15
N ARG A 440 -20.78 -10.45 7.41
CA ARG A 440 -22.10 -11.11 7.40
C ARG A 440 -23.06 -10.53 8.44
N ALA A 441 -22.57 -10.01 9.54
CA ALA A 441 -23.39 -9.55 10.68
C ALA A 441 -23.87 -8.10 10.53
N GLY A 442 -24.14 -7.59 9.32
CA GLY A 442 -24.95 -6.38 9.17
C GLY A 442 -24.23 -5.13 8.65
N LEU A 443 -23.02 -5.22 8.12
CA LEU A 443 -22.41 -4.09 7.43
C LEU A 443 -23.11 -3.89 6.06
N ALA A 444 -24.06 -2.95 6.03
CA ALA A 444 -24.83 -2.68 4.80
C ALA A 444 -23.92 -2.13 3.71
N GLN A 445 -23.96 -2.76 2.53
CA GLN A 445 -23.26 -2.30 1.33
C GLN A 445 -24.28 -1.65 0.38
N ARG A 446 -23.88 -0.54 -0.25
CA ARG A 446 -24.68 0.19 -1.24
C ARG A 446 -23.96 0.17 -2.57
N ASP A 447 -24.71 0.03 -3.65
CA ASP A 447 -24.16 0.14 -4.99
C ASP A 447 -24.09 1.61 -5.40
N VAL A 448 -22.97 2.02 -5.99
CA VAL A 448 -22.78 3.35 -6.59
C VAL A 448 -23.54 3.44 -7.89
N VAL A 449 -23.61 2.33 -8.65
CA VAL A 449 -24.41 2.17 -9.85
C VAL A 449 -25.41 1.05 -9.58
N ALA A 450 -26.69 1.34 -9.74
CA ALA A 450 -27.79 0.48 -9.25
C ALA A 450 -27.84 -0.88 -9.96
N ASP A 451 -27.67 -0.92 -11.29
CA ASP A 451 -27.69 -2.15 -12.08
C ASP A 451 -26.51 -2.17 -13.08
N PRO A 452 -25.39 -2.81 -12.74
CA PRO A 452 -24.25 -2.91 -13.62
C PRO A 452 -24.42 -3.93 -14.78
N ALA A 453 -25.36 -4.86 -14.70
CA ALA A 453 -25.48 -5.96 -15.68
C ALA A 453 -25.70 -5.50 -17.14
N PRO A 454 -26.54 -4.52 -17.44
CA PRO A 454 -26.66 -3.98 -18.81
C PRO A 454 -25.35 -3.38 -19.32
N LEU A 455 -24.55 -2.76 -18.43
CA LEU A 455 -23.29 -2.14 -18.80
C LEU A 455 -22.26 -3.17 -19.24
N PHE A 456 -22.17 -4.31 -18.55
CA PHE A 456 -21.27 -5.40 -18.93
C PHE A 456 -21.62 -5.98 -20.30
N LYS A 457 -22.91 -6.11 -20.60
CA LYS A 457 -23.38 -6.53 -21.94
C LYS A 457 -23.06 -5.48 -23.01
N GLN A 458 -23.31 -4.20 -22.74
CA GLN A 458 -23.08 -3.10 -23.68
C GLN A 458 -21.60 -2.84 -23.94
N LEU A 459 -20.74 -2.99 -22.90
CA LEU A 459 -19.31 -2.78 -22.98
C LEU A 459 -18.52 -4.07 -23.24
N ARG A 460 -19.18 -5.16 -23.60
CA ARG A 460 -18.52 -6.39 -24.01
C ARG A 460 -17.61 -6.12 -25.19
N ARG A 461 -16.34 -6.44 -25.06
CA ARG A 461 -15.29 -6.09 -26.02
C ARG A 461 -14.71 -7.25 -26.75
N VAL A 462 -14.87 -8.45 -26.20
CA VAL A 462 -14.29 -9.67 -26.72
C VAL A 462 -15.34 -10.79 -26.75
N ARG A 463 -15.08 -11.76 -27.61
CA ARG A 463 -15.68 -13.09 -27.59
C ARG A 463 -14.65 -14.05 -27.01
N TYR A 464 -15.06 -14.94 -26.12
CA TYR A 464 -14.18 -15.99 -25.59
C TYR A 464 -14.23 -17.23 -26.46
N GLU A 465 -13.06 -17.85 -26.64
CA GLU A 465 -12.89 -19.18 -27.22
C GLU A 465 -12.09 -20.03 -26.23
N TRP A 466 -12.32 -21.34 -26.26
CA TRP A 466 -11.68 -22.27 -25.35
C TRP A 466 -10.85 -23.28 -26.10
N ARG A 467 -9.60 -23.51 -25.65
CA ARG A 467 -8.66 -24.52 -26.14
C ARG A 467 -8.17 -25.30 -24.93
N THR A 468 -8.94 -26.30 -24.50
CA THR A 468 -8.67 -27.06 -23.24
C THR A 468 -8.55 -28.57 -23.49
N GLY A 469 -8.44 -28.99 -24.75
CA GLY A 469 -8.22 -30.39 -25.13
C GLY A 469 -6.80 -30.89 -24.80
N PRO A 470 -6.61 -32.20 -24.72
CA PRO A 470 -5.32 -32.82 -24.37
C PRO A 470 -4.20 -32.60 -25.41
N GLU A 471 -4.56 -32.19 -26.63
CA GLU A 471 -3.64 -31.85 -27.73
C GLU A 471 -3.00 -30.47 -27.56
N VAL A 472 -3.56 -29.62 -26.70
CA VAL A 472 -3.10 -28.23 -26.54
C VAL A 472 -1.73 -28.18 -25.86
N THR A 473 -0.79 -27.47 -26.51
CA THR A 473 0.57 -27.26 -26.02
C THR A 473 0.94 -25.79 -26.16
N LEU A 474 2.00 -25.36 -25.48
CA LEU A 474 2.55 -24.00 -25.67
C LEU A 474 2.97 -23.79 -27.13
N ALA A 475 3.48 -24.82 -27.79
CA ALA A 475 3.87 -24.74 -29.19
C ALA A 475 2.67 -24.59 -30.14
N SER A 476 1.56 -25.30 -29.91
CA SER A 476 0.37 -25.15 -30.74
C SER A 476 -0.29 -23.75 -30.59
N ILE A 477 -0.29 -23.19 -29.39
CA ILE A 477 -0.77 -21.84 -29.14
C ILE A 477 0.16 -20.79 -29.75
N ALA A 478 1.48 -20.97 -29.62
CA ALA A 478 2.45 -20.07 -30.24
C ALA A 478 2.29 -20.03 -31.76
N ALA A 479 2.06 -21.20 -32.41
CA ALA A 479 1.80 -21.28 -33.84
C ALA A 479 0.49 -20.57 -34.23
N GLU A 480 -0.63 -20.84 -33.50
CA GLU A 480 -1.92 -20.17 -33.75
C GLU A 480 -1.81 -18.65 -33.57
N ALA A 481 -1.06 -18.18 -32.56
CA ALA A 481 -0.86 -16.76 -32.34
C ALA A 481 -0.01 -16.10 -33.44
N ALA A 482 0.96 -16.81 -34.01
CA ALA A 482 1.82 -16.32 -35.09
C ALA A 482 1.10 -16.18 -36.43
N ASP A 483 -0.10 -16.77 -36.59
CA ASP A 483 -0.95 -16.56 -37.76
C ASP A 483 -1.57 -15.17 -37.81
N HIS A 484 -1.38 -14.34 -36.76
CA HIS A 484 -1.90 -12.98 -36.63
C HIS A 484 -0.79 -11.94 -36.61
N ASP A 485 -0.97 -10.83 -37.33
CA ASP A 485 -0.01 -9.71 -37.35
C ASP A 485 0.24 -9.14 -35.95
N GLN A 486 -0.79 -9.13 -35.10
CA GLN A 486 -0.72 -8.58 -33.74
C GLN A 486 -1.42 -9.51 -32.74
N ALA A 487 -0.67 -10.17 -31.87
CA ALA A 487 -1.23 -11.06 -30.86
C ALA A 487 -0.54 -10.91 -29.49
N LEU A 488 -1.34 -11.11 -28.44
CA LEU A 488 -0.91 -11.19 -27.05
C LEU A 488 -1.10 -12.61 -26.52
N VAL A 489 -0.05 -13.22 -25.99
CA VAL A 489 -0.12 -14.48 -25.25
C VAL A 489 0.24 -14.25 -23.79
N VAL A 490 -0.67 -14.59 -22.87
CA VAL A 490 -0.46 -14.46 -21.42
C VAL A 490 -0.41 -15.85 -20.79
N VAL A 491 0.70 -16.16 -20.11
CA VAL A 491 0.96 -17.45 -19.49
C VAL A 491 1.16 -17.34 -17.98
N ASN A 492 1.12 -18.47 -17.27
CA ASN A 492 1.17 -18.49 -15.81
C ASN A 492 2.60 -18.44 -15.23
N GLY A 493 3.62 -18.81 -16.02
CA GLY A 493 5.00 -18.89 -15.55
C GLY A 493 6.01 -18.19 -16.45
N THR A 494 7.12 -17.74 -15.85
CA THR A 494 8.22 -17.11 -16.59
C THR A 494 8.93 -18.09 -17.53
N LYS A 495 8.92 -19.40 -17.20
CA LYS A 495 9.45 -20.46 -18.07
C LYS A 495 8.60 -20.63 -19.33
N ASP A 496 7.26 -20.68 -19.17
CA ASP A 496 6.32 -20.79 -20.28
C ASP A 496 6.44 -19.56 -21.20
N ALA A 497 6.56 -18.37 -20.64
CA ALA A 497 6.76 -17.14 -21.40
C ALA A 497 8.08 -17.20 -22.23
N SER A 498 9.17 -17.67 -21.61
CA SER A 498 10.43 -17.84 -22.30
C SER A 498 10.35 -18.91 -23.41
N GLN A 499 9.60 -20.00 -23.19
CA GLN A 499 9.40 -21.06 -24.18
C GLN A 499 8.62 -20.55 -25.39
N VAL A 500 7.49 -19.89 -25.19
CA VAL A 500 6.69 -19.28 -26.29
C VAL A 500 7.53 -18.29 -27.09
N HIS A 501 8.29 -17.43 -26.41
CA HIS A 501 9.17 -16.47 -27.07
C HIS A 501 10.23 -17.14 -27.93
N ARG A 502 10.88 -18.21 -27.42
CA ARG A 502 11.88 -19.00 -28.20
C ARG A 502 11.27 -19.69 -29.42
N ILE A 503 10.02 -20.18 -29.30
CA ILE A 503 9.31 -20.79 -30.43
C ILE A 503 9.12 -19.78 -31.56
N TRP A 504 8.72 -18.56 -31.25
CA TRP A 504 8.52 -17.49 -32.22
C TRP A 504 9.82 -17.05 -32.92
N LEU A 505 10.93 -16.96 -32.17
CA LEU A 505 12.21 -16.60 -32.74
C LEU A 505 12.81 -17.73 -33.65
N GLY A 506 12.42 -18.98 -33.39
CA GLY A 506 13.01 -20.14 -34.11
C GLY A 506 14.45 -20.41 -33.69
N THR A 507 15.13 -21.28 -34.47
CA THR A 507 16.49 -21.72 -34.17
C THR A 507 17.59 -20.80 -34.70
N ASN A 508 17.26 -19.89 -35.61
CA ASN A 508 18.23 -19.10 -36.37
C ASN A 508 18.21 -17.59 -36.05
N CYS A 509 17.39 -17.15 -35.11
CA CYS A 509 17.26 -15.75 -34.77
C CYS A 509 17.26 -15.59 -33.23
N ASP A 510 18.18 -14.77 -32.72
CA ASP A 510 18.22 -14.45 -31.29
C ASP A 510 17.32 -13.27 -30.93
N GLU A 511 17.02 -12.41 -31.90
CA GLU A 511 16.22 -11.18 -31.70
C GLU A 511 15.37 -10.86 -32.94
N ASP A 512 14.10 -10.55 -32.72
CA ASP A 512 13.18 -9.97 -33.69
C ASP A 512 12.47 -8.75 -33.04
N PRO A 513 12.49 -7.57 -33.66
CA PRO A 513 11.85 -6.40 -33.11
C PRO A 513 10.30 -6.50 -33.02
N GLY A 514 9.71 -7.45 -33.75
CA GLY A 514 8.28 -7.78 -33.70
C GLY A 514 7.93 -8.86 -32.67
N VAL A 515 8.91 -9.51 -32.03
CA VAL A 515 8.70 -10.58 -31.04
C VAL A 515 9.21 -10.12 -29.69
N LEU A 516 8.30 -9.88 -28.74
CA LEU A 516 8.64 -9.32 -27.45
C LEU A 516 8.21 -10.22 -26.30
N HIS A 517 8.89 -10.06 -25.16
CA HIS A 517 8.65 -10.78 -23.93
C HIS A 517 8.47 -9.79 -22.75
N LEU A 518 7.60 -10.13 -21.79
CA LEU A 518 7.39 -9.32 -20.60
C LEU A 518 7.23 -10.20 -19.36
N SER A 519 8.21 -10.15 -18.45
CA SER A 519 8.17 -10.91 -17.19
C SER A 519 8.93 -10.23 -16.05
N THR A 520 8.81 -10.76 -14.84
CA THR A 520 9.56 -10.29 -13.66
C THR A 520 11.07 -10.53 -13.75
N ARG A 521 11.53 -11.37 -14.67
CA ARG A 521 12.96 -11.57 -14.95
C ARG A 521 13.63 -10.39 -15.66
N MET A 522 12.83 -9.45 -16.17
CA MET A 522 13.31 -8.20 -16.75
C MET A 522 13.37 -7.12 -15.68
N THR A 523 14.37 -6.24 -15.77
CA THR A 523 14.45 -5.06 -14.89
C THR A 523 13.27 -4.11 -15.11
N GLY A 524 12.96 -3.26 -14.12
CA GLY A 524 11.88 -2.27 -14.23
C GLY A 524 12.03 -1.35 -15.45
N GLY A 525 13.24 -0.87 -15.72
CA GLY A 525 13.55 -0.06 -16.91
C GLY A 525 13.32 -0.83 -18.21
N HIS A 526 13.80 -2.08 -18.30
CA HIS A 526 13.62 -2.94 -19.48
C HIS A 526 12.13 -3.22 -19.77
N ARG A 527 11.33 -3.50 -18.72
CA ARG A 527 9.87 -3.69 -18.90
C ARG A 527 9.19 -2.44 -19.48
N ARG A 528 9.55 -1.23 -19.01
CA ARG A 528 9.01 0.02 -19.55
C ARG A 528 9.38 0.23 -21.02
N GLU A 529 10.63 -0.05 -21.39
CA GLU A 529 11.09 0.00 -22.77
C GLU A 529 10.27 -0.95 -23.67
N SER A 530 10.12 -2.22 -23.26
CA SER A 530 9.34 -3.22 -23.99
C SER A 530 7.86 -2.85 -24.14
N ILE A 531 7.24 -2.30 -23.08
CA ILE A 531 5.85 -1.80 -23.13
C ILE A 531 5.72 -0.63 -24.11
N GLN A 532 6.70 0.28 -24.12
CA GLN A 532 6.68 1.44 -25.02
C GLN A 532 6.85 1.02 -26.50
N VAL A 533 7.78 0.10 -26.78
CA VAL A 533 7.94 -0.47 -28.11
C VAL A 533 6.65 -1.17 -28.56
N THR A 534 6.06 -2.00 -27.69
CA THR A 534 4.78 -2.66 -27.97
C THR A 534 3.70 -1.65 -28.34
N LYS A 535 3.56 -0.59 -27.54
CA LYS A 535 2.56 0.45 -27.77
C LYS A 535 2.76 1.16 -29.12
N GLN A 536 4.00 1.53 -29.44
CA GLN A 536 4.34 2.19 -30.70
C GLN A 536 4.00 1.30 -31.91
N ARG A 537 4.38 0.00 -31.87
CA ARG A 537 4.08 -0.93 -32.95
C ARG A 537 2.60 -1.16 -33.14
N LEU A 538 1.83 -1.30 -32.06
CA LEU A 538 0.36 -1.39 -32.13
C LEU A 538 -0.27 -0.14 -32.74
N GLU A 539 0.18 1.06 -32.36
CA GLU A 539 -0.31 2.33 -32.89
C GLU A 539 0.00 2.54 -34.36
N GLN A 540 1.16 2.01 -34.83
CA GLN A 540 1.62 2.07 -36.21
C GLN A 540 1.06 0.94 -37.08
N GLY A 541 0.35 -0.03 -36.49
CA GLY A 541 -0.16 -1.20 -37.22
C GLY A 541 0.94 -2.17 -37.70
N LEU A 542 2.11 -2.16 -37.02
CA LEU A 542 3.20 -3.07 -37.32
C LEU A 542 3.00 -4.43 -36.63
N ASP A 543 3.55 -5.47 -37.21
CA ASP A 543 3.49 -6.84 -36.68
C ASP A 543 4.10 -6.90 -35.28
N ILE A 544 3.40 -7.54 -34.36
CA ILE A 544 3.88 -7.74 -32.99
C ILE A 544 3.28 -8.97 -32.33
N LEU A 545 4.15 -9.84 -31.85
CA LEU A 545 3.83 -10.96 -30.97
C LEU A 545 4.41 -10.67 -29.58
N LEU A 546 3.53 -10.48 -28.61
CA LEU A 546 3.95 -10.26 -27.22
C LEU A 546 3.56 -11.46 -26.37
N VAL A 547 4.54 -12.10 -25.73
CA VAL A 547 4.26 -13.03 -24.64
C VAL A 547 4.55 -12.38 -23.30
N SER A 548 3.61 -12.54 -22.36
CA SER A 548 3.73 -11.97 -21.01
C SER A 548 3.29 -12.96 -19.93
N THR A 549 3.78 -12.77 -18.73
CA THR A 549 3.12 -13.29 -17.53
C THR A 549 1.97 -12.37 -17.12
N SER A 550 1.31 -12.63 -15.98
CA SER A 550 0.22 -11.79 -15.43
C SER A 550 0.59 -10.30 -15.23
N LEU A 551 1.85 -9.91 -15.41
CA LEU A 551 2.28 -8.50 -15.38
C LEU A 551 1.50 -7.57 -16.32
N ILE A 552 1.02 -8.11 -17.47
CA ILE A 552 0.24 -7.33 -18.45
C ILE A 552 -1.19 -7.04 -17.96
N GLU A 553 -1.71 -7.84 -17.04
CA GLU A 553 -3.11 -7.79 -16.62
C GLU A 553 -3.46 -6.49 -15.89
N ALA A 554 -2.49 -5.88 -15.19
CA ALA A 554 -2.71 -4.66 -14.44
C ALA A 554 -1.67 -3.57 -14.77
N GLY A 555 -2.11 -2.30 -14.82
CA GLY A 555 -1.21 -1.15 -14.98
C GLY A 555 -0.63 -0.91 -16.36
N VAL A 556 -0.96 -1.72 -17.38
CA VAL A 556 -0.44 -1.58 -18.74
C VAL A 556 -1.56 -1.19 -19.69
N ASN A 557 -1.35 -0.11 -20.46
CA ASN A 557 -2.33 0.39 -21.43
C ASN A 557 -1.95 -0.03 -22.86
N LEU A 558 -2.34 -1.25 -23.23
CA LEU A 558 -2.16 -1.81 -24.57
C LEU A 558 -3.52 -2.26 -25.14
N ASP A 559 -3.65 -2.26 -26.47
CA ASP A 559 -4.89 -2.59 -27.20
C ASP A 559 -4.60 -3.54 -28.36
N PHE A 560 -4.60 -4.83 -28.08
CA PHE A 560 -4.39 -5.88 -29.08
C PHE A 560 -5.69 -6.26 -29.83
N PRO A 561 -5.62 -6.70 -31.08
CA PRO A 561 -6.78 -7.26 -31.79
C PRO A 561 -7.11 -8.69 -31.34
N ARG A 562 -6.13 -9.47 -30.93
CA ARG A 562 -6.21 -10.89 -30.59
C ARG A 562 -5.47 -11.19 -29.30
N GLY A 563 -6.03 -12.04 -28.42
CA GLY A 563 -5.39 -12.44 -27.17
C GLY A 563 -5.55 -13.93 -26.87
N TYR A 564 -4.58 -14.47 -26.19
CA TYR A 564 -4.54 -15.82 -25.66
C TYR A 564 -4.19 -15.76 -24.17
N ARG A 565 -4.93 -16.49 -23.32
CA ARG A 565 -4.67 -16.54 -21.89
C ARG A 565 -4.64 -17.99 -21.42
N ALA A 566 -3.53 -18.42 -20.85
CA ALA A 566 -3.48 -19.70 -20.16
C ALA A 566 -4.48 -19.72 -19.02
N ARG A 567 -5.17 -20.84 -18.82
CA ARG A 567 -6.22 -21.02 -17.82
C ARG A 567 -5.81 -20.50 -16.47
N SER A 568 -6.70 -19.76 -15.81
CA SER A 568 -6.44 -19.07 -14.56
C SER A 568 -7.73 -18.84 -13.76
N THR A 569 -7.77 -17.86 -12.88
CA THR A 569 -9.01 -17.41 -12.26
C THR A 569 -9.79 -16.50 -13.21
N PRO A 570 -11.14 -16.44 -13.12
CA PRO A 570 -11.96 -15.59 -13.98
C PRO A 570 -11.56 -14.11 -13.95
N GLU A 571 -11.09 -13.63 -12.80
CA GLU A 571 -10.61 -12.26 -12.62
C GLU A 571 -9.36 -11.99 -13.50
N SER A 572 -8.43 -12.93 -13.52
CA SER A 572 -7.20 -12.85 -14.31
C SER A 572 -7.52 -12.95 -15.81
N GLU A 573 -8.43 -13.86 -16.19
CA GLU A 573 -8.90 -14.01 -17.57
C GLU A 573 -9.58 -12.74 -18.07
N GLN A 574 -10.44 -12.09 -17.27
CA GLN A 574 -11.05 -10.81 -17.61
C GLN A 574 -10.03 -9.66 -17.71
N GLN A 575 -9.04 -9.63 -16.83
CA GLN A 575 -8.00 -8.60 -16.87
C GLN A 575 -7.13 -8.71 -18.13
N ALA A 576 -6.79 -9.95 -18.55
CA ALA A 576 -6.12 -10.21 -19.82
C ALA A 576 -7.01 -9.83 -21.00
N ALA A 577 -8.31 -10.20 -20.99
CA ALA A 577 -9.28 -9.81 -21.99
C ALA A 577 -9.44 -8.28 -22.11
N GLY A 578 -9.28 -7.57 -21.00
CA GLY A 578 -9.22 -6.10 -20.96
C GLY A 578 -8.04 -5.48 -21.72
N ARG A 579 -7.11 -6.27 -22.27
CA ARG A 579 -6.03 -5.84 -23.18
C ARG A 579 -6.33 -6.10 -24.64
N VAL A 580 -7.46 -6.74 -24.92
CA VAL A 580 -7.95 -7.00 -26.27
C VAL A 580 -9.13 -6.10 -26.58
N ASN A 581 -9.09 -5.39 -27.71
CA ASN A 581 -10.09 -4.41 -28.11
C ASN A 581 -10.43 -3.41 -26.98
N ARG A 582 -9.41 -3.02 -26.25
CA ARG A 582 -9.54 -2.17 -25.05
C ARG A 582 -10.24 -0.85 -25.31
N GLU A 583 -9.98 -0.27 -26.48
CA GLU A 583 -10.59 1.01 -26.88
C GLU A 583 -11.96 0.82 -27.55
N GLY A 584 -12.40 -0.42 -27.78
CA GLY A 584 -13.68 -0.72 -28.42
C GLY A 584 -13.76 -0.27 -29.89
N LYS A 585 -12.63 -0.20 -30.58
CA LYS A 585 -12.53 0.20 -31.99
C LYS A 585 -13.05 -0.88 -32.95
N ARG A 586 -13.08 -2.14 -32.50
CA ARG A 586 -13.50 -3.30 -33.28
C ARG A 586 -14.81 -3.88 -32.71
N PRO A 587 -15.63 -4.53 -33.55
CA PRO A 587 -16.76 -5.31 -33.03
C PRO A 587 -16.27 -6.42 -32.08
N ALA A 588 -16.99 -6.67 -31.00
CA ALA A 588 -16.64 -7.72 -30.03
C ALA A 588 -16.53 -9.12 -30.67
N LYS A 589 -17.35 -9.41 -31.70
CA LYS A 589 -17.35 -10.67 -32.43
C LYS A 589 -16.03 -10.94 -33.18
N ASP A 590 -15.32 -9.87 -33.58
CA ASP A 590 -14.07 -9.92 -34.36
C ASP A 590 -12.84 -9.85 -33.45
N SER A 591 -13.04 -9.62 -32.14
CA SER A 591 -11.99 -9.51 -31.13
C SER A 591 -12.06 -10.71 -30.19
N VAL A 592 -11.10 -11.59 -30.26
CA VAL A 592 -11.18 -12.89 -29.58
C VAL A 592 -10.14 -12.98 -28.46
N MET A 593 -10.59 -13.43 -27.30
CA MET A 593 -9.74 -13.90 -26.22
C MET A 593 -9.85 -15.43 -26.14
N THR A 594 -8.78 -16.13 -26.50
CA THR A 594 -8.70 -17.59 -26.40
C THR A 594 -8.16 -17.98 -25.02
N ILE A 595 -8.97 -18.71 -24.25
CA ILE A 595 -8.53 -19.33 -22.99
C ILE A 595 -8.02 -20.73 -23.33
N PHE A 596 -6.78 -21.04 -22.93
CA PHE A 596 -6.16 -22.31 -23.26
C PHE A 596 -5.53 -23.00 -22.05
N ASP A 597 -5.49 -24.33 -22.08
CA ASP A 597 -4.93 -25.16 -20.99
C ASP A 597 -3.82 -26.06 -21.57
N PRO A 598 -2.54 -25.60 -21.57
CA PRO A 598 -1.46 -26.32 -22.21
C PRO A 598 -0.95 -27.43 -21.30
N ARG A 599 -0.89 -28.67 -21.83
CA ARG A 599 -0.41 -29.84 -21.05
C ARG A 599 1.07 -29.75 -20.64
N ASP A 600 1.88 -28.96 -21.37
CA ASP A 600 3.30 -28.73 -21.14
C ASP A 600 3.59 -27.40 -20.46
N GLY A 601 2.55 -26.65 -20.05
CA GLY A 601 2.64 -25.40 -19.32
C GLY A 601 2.56 -25.57 -17.79
N LEU A 602 2.74 -24.47 -17.09
CA LEU A 602 2.64 -24.44 -15.62
C LEU A 602 1.19 -24.62 -15.18
N ASN A 603 0.97 -25.63 -14.32
CA ASN A 603 -0.36 -25.89 -13.74
C ASN A 603 -0.86 -24.65 -12.99
N PRO A 604 -2.08 -24.14 -13.30
CA PRO A 604 -2.64 -22.97 -12.65
C PRO A 604 -2.77 -23.10 -11.12
N GLU A 605 -2.95 -24.31 -10.58
CA GLU A 605 -3.00 -24.55 -9.13
C GLU A 605 -1.68 -24.30 -8.39
N MET A 606 -0.57 -24.22 -9.12
CA MET A 606 0.73 -23.83 -8.54
C MET A 606 0.90 -22.31 -8.40
N VAL A 607 0.06 -21.54 -9.07
CA VAL A 607 0.13 -20.06 -9.10
C VAL A 607 -1.06 -19.43 -8.38
N TYR A 608 -2.22 -20.00 -8.56
CA TYR A 608 -3.49 -19.51 -8.00
C TYR A 608 -3.98 -20.42 -6.88
N ASN A 609 -4.81 -19.85 -6.01
CA ASN A 609 -5.46 -20.62 -4.96
C ASN A 609 -6.23 -21.80 -5.54
N THR A 610 -5.97 -23.01 -5.05
CA THR A 610 -6.60 -24.27 -5.53
C THR A 610 -8.12 -24.24 -5.42
N CYS A 611 -8.68 -23.60 -4.35
CA CYS A 611 -10.13 -23.43 -4.20
C CYS A 611 -10.71 -22.51 -5.28
N ALA A 612 -9.95 -21.48 -5.71
CA ALA A 612 -10.36 -20.58 -6.78
C ALA A 612 -10.39 -21.32 -8.13
N ILE A 613 -9.33 -22.07 -8.46
CA ILE A 613 -9.28 -22.88 -9.69
C ILE A 613 -10.38 -23.96 -9.69
N ALA A 614 -10.57 -24.67 -8.59
CA ALA A 614 -11.62 -25.68 -8.46
C ALA A 614 -13.04 -25.10 -8.61
N ALA A 615 -13.26 -23.90 -8.06
CA ALA A 615 -14.54 -23.19 -8.20
C ALA A 615 -14.77 -22.70 -9.64
N ALA A 616 -13.70 -22.21 -10.30
CA ALA A 616 -13.73 -21.71 -11.68
C ALA A 616 -14.00 -22.84 -12.69
N SER A 617 -13.28 -23.97 -12.57
CA SER A 617 -13.37 -25.10 -13.49
C SER A 617 -14.76 -25.72 -13.62
N ARG A 618 -15.62 -25.51 -12.62
CA ARG A 618 -17.01 -26.00 -12.63
C ARG A 618 -18.01 -25.05 -13.31
N ARG A 619 -17.59 -23.83 -13.62
CA ARG A 619 -18.52 -22.77 -14.04
C ARG A 619 -18.13 -22.12 -15.36
N PHE A 620 -16.85 -22.05 -15.66
CA PHE A 620 -16.30 -21.39 -16.83
C PHE A 620 -15.56 -22.38 -17.71
N GLY A 621 -15.82 -22.36 -19.00
CA GLY A 621 -15.24 -23.30 -19.95
C GLY A 621 -16.02 -23.41 -21.24
N ASP A 622 -15.58 -24.29 -22.11
CA ASP A 622 -16.31 -24.60 -23.33
C ASP A 622 -17.68 -25.19 -23.02
N GLY A 623 -18.74 -24.63 -23.62
CA GLY A 623 -20.12 -24.99 -23.33
C GLY A 623 -20.65 -24.56 -21.95
N LEU A 624 -19.83 -23.85 -21.15
CA LEU A 624 -20.21 -23.22 -19.89
C LEU A 624 -20.29 -21.71 -20.04
N ALA A 625 -20.28 -20.97 -18.92
CA ALA A 625 -20.29 -19.51 -18.96
C ALA A 625 -18.92 -18.91 -19.35
N ASP A 626 -18.98 -17.69 -19.91
CA ASP A 626 -17.81 -16.84 -20.10
C ASP A 626 -17.43 -16.14 -18.77
N PRO A 627 -16.15 -15.76 -18.59
CA PRO A 627 -15.70 -15.04 -17.39
C PRO A 627 -16.44 -13.74 -17.09
N ASP A 628 -17.08 -13.12 -18.09
CA ASP A 628 -17.85 -11.85 -17.99
C ASP A 628 -19.28 -12.03 -17.46
N ASP A 629 -19.75 -13.25 -17.23
CA ASP A 629 -21.09 -13.51 -16.73
C ASP A 629 -21.18 -13.19 -15.23
N LEU A 630 -21.87 -12.11 -14.88
CA LEU A 630 -21.94 -11.60 -13.51
C LEU A 630 -22.66 -12.53 -12.53
N ASP A 631 -23.69 -13.26 -12.99
CA ASP A 631 -24.45 -14.18 -12.12
C ASP A 631 -23.61 -15.42 -11.82
N VAL A 632 -22.88 -15.90 -12.82
CA VAL A 632 -21.94 -17.00 -12.65
C VAL A 632 -20.74 -16.60 -11.81
N LEU A 633 -20.22 -15.38 -11.98
CA LEU A 633 -19.15 -14.80 -11.12
C LEU A 633 -19.60 -14.75 -9.65
N ARG A 634 -20.81 -14.28 -9.37
CA ARG A 634 -21.37 -14.27 -8.01
C ARG A 634 -21.40 -15.69 -7.42
N SER A 635 -21.91 -16.66 -8.17
CA SER A 635 -21.93 -18.07 -7.76
C SER A 635 -20.52 -18.64 -7.57
N TYR A 636 -19.55 -18.23 -8.41
CA TYR A 636 -18.14 -18.61 -8.28
C TYR A 636 -17.55 -18.11 -6.96
N TYR A 637 -17.69 -16.83 -6.61
CA TYR A 637 -17.17 -16.29 -5.35
C TYR A 637 -17.79 -16.95 -4.12
N GLN A 638 -19.10 -17.18 -4.13
CA GLN A 638 -19.77 -17.88 -3.04
C GLN A 638 -19.25 -19.31 -2.86
N HIS A 639 -18.95 -20.01 -3.96
CA HIS A 639 -18.38 -21.36 -3.90
C HIS A 639 -16.93 -21.36 -3.44
N ARG A 640 -16.10 -20.45 -4.01
CA ARG A 640 -14.71 -20.25 -3.63
C ARG A 640 -14.58 -20.03 -2.12
N TYR A 641 -15.35 -19.11 -1.56
CA TYR A 641 -15.31 -18.81 -0.13
C TYR A 641 -15.81 -19.95 0.75
N ARG A 642 -16.81 -20.73 0.30
CA ARG A 642 -17.21 -21.95 1.02
C ARG A 642 -16.12 -23.02 1.06
N LEU A 643 -15.39 -23.19 -0.03
CA LEU A 643 -14.25 -24.11 -0.07
C LEU A 643 -13.12 -23.67 0.85
N GLN A 644 -12.88 -22.37 0.97
CA GLN A 644 -11.84 -21.81 1.84
C GLN A 644 -12.17 -21.91 3.34
N THR A 645 -13.44 -21.76 3.71
CA THR A 645 -13.90 -21.80 5.11
C THR A 645 -14.26 -23.20 5.60
N GLY A 646 -14.23 -24.22 4.73
CA GLY A 646 -14.52 -25.62 5.07
C GLY A 646 -13.31 -26.36 5.67
N GLN A 647 -13.54 -27.60 6.17
CA GLN A 647 -12.51 -28.48 6.77
C GLN A 647 -11.35 -28.88 5.83
N HIS A 648 -11.35 -28.38 4.60
CA HIS A 648 -10.33 -28.63 3.57
C HIS A 648 -9.37 -27.47 3.35
N SER A 649 -9.45 -26.39 4.15
CA SER A 649 -8.46 -25.32 4.13
C SER A 649 -7.14 -25.84 4.72
N LYS A 650 -6.37 -26.53 3.92
CA LYS A 650 -4.97 -26.84 4.20
C LYS A 650 -4.13 -25.62 3.77
N ASP A 651 -4.06 -24.62 4.66
CA ASP A 651 -2.94 -23.69 4.62
C ASP A 651 -1.72 -24.42 5.22
N PRO A 652 -0.71 -24.78 4.43
CA PRO A 652 0.46 -25.51 4.92
C PRO A 652 1.25 -24.73 5.97
N ASN A 653 1.06 -23.39 6.08
CA ASN A 653 1.81 -22.53 7.00
C ASN A 653 1.03 -22.11 8.26
N GLY A 654 -0.21 -22.58 8.44
CA GLY A 654 -1.00 -22.25 9.63
C GLY A 654 -1.35 -20.76 9.81
N ALA A 655 -1.19 -19.95 8.73
CA ALA A 655 -1.45 -18.52 8.71
C ALA A 655 -2.85 -18.23 8.17
N THR A 656 -3.87 -18.92 8.67
CA THR A 656 -5.25 -18.60 8.29
C THR A 656 -5.66 -17.25 8.88
N GLY A 657 -6.56 -16.55 8.20
CA GLY A 657 -7.12 -15.31 8.72
C GLY A 657 -7.71 -15.45 10.13
N GLU A 658 -8.20 -16.62 10.51
CA GLU A 658 -8.71 -16.96 11.84
C GLU A 658 -7.61 -16.96 12.90
N VAL A 659 -6.41 -17.43 12.58
CA VAL A 659 -5.25 -17.36 13.48
C VAL A 659 -4.87 -15.91 13.74
N ILE A 660 -4.87 -15.07 12.70
CA ILE A 660 -4.57 -13.64 12.83
C ILE A 660 -5.63 -12.93 13.69
N GLU A 661 -6.92 -13.23 13.51
CA GLU A 661 -7.99 -12.67 14.34
C GLU A 661 -7.85 -13.13 15.83
N ALA A 662 -7.47 -14.36 16.07
CA ALA A 662 -7.17 -14.84 17.42
C ALA A 662 -5.96 -14.12 18.05
N LEU A 663 -4.94 -13.79 17.27
CA LEU A 663 -3.79 -13.00 17.72
C LEU A 663 -4.18 -11.54 18.00
N ARG A 664 -5.04 -10.93 17.16
CA ARG A 664 -5.62 -9.60 17.36
C ARG A 664 -6.41 -9.55 18.67
N ALA A 665 -7.30 -10.52 18.88
CA ALA A 665 -8.07 -10.63 20.13
C ALA A 665 -7.20 -10.80 21.40
N LYS A 666 -5.98 -11.32 21.24
CA LYS A 666 -4.95 -11.43 22.29
C LYS A 666 -4.03 -10.21 22.36
N LEU A 667 -4.21 -9.22 21.48
CA LEU A 667 -3.37 -8.01 21.37
C LEU A 667 -1.88 -8.35 21.15
N HIS A 668 -1.60 -9.30 20.26
CA HIS A 668 -0.25 -9.74 19.93
C HIS A 668 0.26 -9.03 18.67
N TYR A 669 0.49 -7.70 18.77
CA TYR A 669 0.77 -6.81 17.64
C TYR A 669 1.96 -7.22 16.75
N PRO A 670 3.14 -7.65 17.29
CA PRO A 670 4.27 -8.03 16.46
C PRO A 670 3.95 -9.22 15.53
N GLU A 671 3.29 -10.25 16.06
CA GLU A 671 2.96 -11.45 15.27
C GLU A 671 1.87 -11.15 14.24
N VAL A 672 0.87 -10.31 14.59
CA VAL A 672 -0.12 -9.83 13.62
C VAL A 672 0.57 -9.11 12.47
N ALA A 673 1.48 -8.17 12.77
CA ALA A 673 2.22 -7.43 11.74
C ALA A 673 3.06 -8.33 10.84
N LEU A 674 3.67 -9.38 11.40
CA LEU A 674 4.45 -10.35 10.65
C LEU A 674 3.57 -11.16 9.68
N ARG A 675 2.41 -11.67 10.17
CA ARG A 675 1.51 -12.51 9.37
C ARG A 675 0.66 -11.73 8.36
N MET A 676 0.46 -10.44 8.58
CA MET A 676 -0.30 -9.55 7.68
C MET A 676 0.51 -9.06 6.47
N ARG A 677 1.68 -9.59 6.20
CA ARG A 677 2.44 -9.26 5.01
C ARG A 677 1.72 -9.74 3.76
N ILE A 678 1.36 -8.79 2.88
CA ILE A 678 0.68 -9.08 1.61
C ILE A 678 1.67 -9.66 0.60
N ILE A 679 2.87 -9.08 0.52
CA ILE A 679 3.92 -9.57 -0.38
C ILE A 679 4.62 -10.70 0.34
N ASP A 680 4.36 -11.89 -0.15
CA ASP A 680 5.04 -13.11 0.28
C ASP A 680 6.36 -13.19 -0.49
N ASN A 681 7.43 -12.74 0.15
CA ASN A 681 8.77 -12.86 -0.42
C ASN A 681 9.35 -14.29 -0.28
N GLU A 682 8.57 -15.22 0.30
CA GLU A 682 9.05 -16.58 0.57
C GLU A 682 9.44 -17.36 -0.70
N HIS A 683 9.09 -16.86 -1.90
CA HIS A 683 9.36 -17.57 -3.14
C HIS A 683 10.07 -16.73 -4.22
N SER A 684 10.39 -15.46 -3.94
CA SER A 684 10.95 -14.56 -4.95
C SER A 684 11.90 -13.52 -4.34
N VAL A 685 13.11 -13.46 -4.85
CA VAL A 685 14.15 -12.53 -4.41
C VAL A 685 14.42 -11.47 -5.47
N ALA A 686 14.53 -10.24 -5.02
CA ALA A 686 14.91 -9.12 -5.87
C ALA A 686 16.43 -9.08 -6.05
N VAL A 687 16.87 -8.93 -7.31
CA VAL A 687 18.28 -8.79 -7.66
C VAL A 687 18.53 -7.54 -8.50
N VAL A 688 19.64 -6.88 -8.30
CA VAL A 688 20.05 -5.72 -9.11
C VAL A 688 20.78 -6.21 -10.35
N VAL A 689 20.32 -5.77 -11.52
CA VAL A 689 20.92 -6.10 -12.83
C VAL A 689 21.34 -4.81 -13.53
N ILE A 690 22.63 -4.65 -13.78
CA ILE A 690 23.17 -3.54 -14.57
C ILE A 690 23.35 -4.05 -16.00
N ARG A 691 22.36 -3.72 -16.84
CA ARG A 691 22.32 -4.22 -18.22
C ARG A 691 23.49 -3.66 -19.04
N PRO A 692 24.17 -4.48 -19.88
CA PRO A 692 25.25 -4.01 -20.77
C PRO A 692 24.76 -2.99 -21.81
N GLN A 693 23.49 -3.05 -22.22
CA GLN A 693 22.89 -2.22 -23.27
C GLN A 693 22.58 -0.79 -22.80
N LEU A 694 22.70 -0.50 -21.52
CA LEU A 694 22.48 0.84 -21.00
C LEU A 694 23.60 1.82 -21.39
N GLU A 695 23.26 3.10 -21.50
CA GLU A 695 24.25 4.16 -21.64
C GLU A 695 25.27 4.12 -20.50
N GLU A 696 26.51 4.49 -20.79
CA GLU A 696 27.63 4.41 -19.86
C GLU A 696 27.36 5.19 -18.57
N GLU A 697 26.79 6.39 -18.67
CA GLU A 697 26.44 7.24 -17.52
C GLU A 697 25.44 6.53 -16.60
N THR A 698 24.40 5.88 -17.17
CA THR A 698 23.39 5.13 -16.41
C THR A 698 24.01 3.90 -15.74
N ARG A 699 24.89 3.17 -16.43
CA ARG A 699 25.62 2.02 -15.85
C ARG A 699 26.47 2.44 -14.67
N GLN A 700 27.23 3.53 -14.81
CA GLN A 700 28.09 4.06 -13.75
C GLN A 700 27.27 4.55 -12.54
N ALA A 701 26.13 5.21 -12.79
CA ALA A 701 25.23 5.62 -11.72
C ALA A 701 24.66 4.42 -10.93
N ALA A 702 24.24 3.36 -11.63
CA ALA A 702 23.77 2.13 -11.01
C ALA A 702 24.88 1.42 -10.23
N GLN A 703 26.08 1.28 -10.80
CA GLN A 703 27.22 0.67 -10.12
C GLN A 703 27.63 1.43 -8.87
N LYS A 704 27.66 2.76 -8.95
CA LYS A 704 27.88 3.61 -7.78
C LYS A 704 26.85 3.37 -6.68
N GLY A 705 25.59 3.15 -7.06
CA GLY A 705 24.52 2.79 -6.13
C GLY A 705 24.79 1.46 -5.40
N VAL A 706 25.18 0.43 -6.14
CA VAL A 706 25.57 -0.87 -5.58
C VAL A 706 26.77 -0.73 -4.61
N ASP A 707 27.80 0.03 -5.00
CA ASP A 707 28.98 0.26 -4.17
C ASP A 707 28.65 1.03 -2.88
N GLN A 708 27.72 1.98 -2.94
CA GLN A 708 27.21 2.68 -1.75
C GLN A 708 26.51 1.74 -0.77
N LEU A 709 25.69 0.81 -1.28
CA LEU A 709 25.04 -0.21 -0.45
C LEU A 709 26.05 -1.13 0.21
N ARG A 710 27.04 -1.63 -0.53
CA ARG A 710 28.12 -2.49 0.01
C ARG A 710 28.90 -1.82 1.13
N ARG A 711 29.08 -0.50 1.06
CA ARG A 711 29.78 0.29 2.08
C ARG A 711 28.89 0.71 3.26
N GLY A 712 27.61 0.33 3.27
CA GLY A 712 26.66 0.76 4.29
C GLY A 712 26.34 2.26 4.27
N LEU A 713 26.54 2.94 3.14
CA LEU A 713 26.36 4.39 2.95
C LEU A 713 25.31 4.72 1.88
N PRO A 714 24.11 4.07 1.88
CA PRO A 714 23.11 4.36 0.89
C PRO A 714 22.50 5.76 1.08
N THR A 715 22.12 6.37 -0.02
CA THR A 715 21.34 7.60 -0.06
C THR A 715 19.93 7.33 -0.62
N PRO A 716 18.93 8.20 -0.47
CA PRO A 716 17.62 8.02 -1.12
C PRO A 716 17.73 7.89 -2.64
N VAL A 717 18.68 8.64 -3.22
CA VAL A 717 18.97 8.59 -4.66
C VAL A 717 19.49 7.20 -5.03
N THR A 718 20.30 6.57 -4.19
CA THR A 718 20.83 5.20 -4.40
C THR A 718 19.72 4.20 -4.67
N TYR A 719 18.72 4.15 -3.79
CA TYR A 719 17.63 3.19 -3.93
C TYR A 719 16.73 3.50 -5.14
N ARG A 720 16.42 4.79 -5.40
CA ARG A 720 15.64 5.18 -6.57
C ARG A 720 16.33 4.78 -7.87
N THR A 721 17.64 5.03 -7.97
CA THR A 721 18.44 4.61 -9.13
C THR A 721 18.40 3.11 -9.30
N LEU A 722 18.63 2.34 -8.21
CA LEU A 722 18.68 0.88 -8.30
C LEU A 722 17.33 0.24 -8.57
N GLN A 723 16.22 0.88 -8.23
CA GLN A 723 14.89 0.32 -8.45
C GLN A 723 14.58 0.06 -9.93
N GLU A 724 15.06 0.89 -10.84
CA GLU A 724 14.92 0.67 -12.28
C GLU A 724 15.71 -0.51 -12.79
N HIS A 725 16.73 -0.92 -12.03
CA HIS A 725 17.62 -2.03 -12.30
C HIS A 725 17.24 -3.31 -11.54
N MET A 726 16.12 -3.33 -10.82
CA MET A 726 15.67 -4.51 -10.08
C MET A 726 14.91 -5.46 -10.99
N ALA A 727 15.27 -6.73 -10.93
CA ALA A 727 14.52 -7.87 -11.46
C ALA A 727 14.22 -8.86 -10.34
N SER A 728 13.37 -9.84 -10.58
CA SER A 728 12.97 -10.83 -9.57
C SER A 728 13.19 -12.25 -10.09
N ILE A 729 13.77 -13.10 -9.22
CA ILE A 729 13.99 -14.52 -9.49
C ILE A 729 13.42 -15.35 -8.33
N PRO A 730 13.00 -16.60 -8.56
CA PRO A 730 12.62 -17.52 -7.48
C PRO A 730 13.78 -17.72 -6.49
N GLU A 731 13.46 -17.80 -5.19
CA GLU A 731 14.48 -17.99 -4.14
C GLU A 731 15.34 -19.24 -4.36
N ARG A 732 14.72 -20.34 -4.77
CA ARG A 732 15.45 -21.58 -5.13
C ARG A 732 16.49 -21.40 -6.25
N GLU A 733 16.29 -20.41 -7.14
CA GLU A 733 17.23 -20.09 -8.22
C GLU A 733 18.37 -19.20 -7.72
N LEU A 734 18.17 -18.43 -6.63
CA LEU A 734 19.22 -17.60 -6.05
C LEU A 734 20.38 -18.45 -5.52
N GLU A 735 20.11 -19.53 -4.80
CA GLU A 735 21.14 -20.43 -4.31
C GLU A 735 21.98 -21.05 -5.46
N LEU A 736 21.29 -21.48 -6.51
CA LEU A 736 21.96 -21.99 -7.72
C LEU A 736 22.80 -20.90 -8.39
N ALA A 737 22.28 -19.66 -8.45
CA ALA A 737 22.97 -18.53 -9.04
C ALA A 737 24.21 -18.11 -8.22
N ILE A 738 24.14 -18.15 -6.88
CA ILE A 738 25.28 -17.89 -6.01
C ILE A 738 26.37 -18.95 -6.26
N ASN A 739 25.99 -20.22 -6.28
CA ASN A 739 26.92 -21.32 -6.50
C ASN A 739 27.56 -21.27 -7.92
N ALA A 740 26.83 -20.78 -8.91
CA ALA A 740 27.34 -20.58 -10.28
C ALA A 740 28.13 -19.26 -10.44
N GLY A 741 28.23 -18.42 -9.41
CA GLY A 741 28.88 -17.11 -9.48
C GLY A 741 28.08 -16.05 -10.24
N TYR A 742 26.77 -16.25 -10.46
CA TYR A 742 25.89 -15.34 -11.18
C TYR A 742 25.21 -14.29 -10.26
N ALA A 743 25.19 -14.56 -8.96
CA ALA A 743 24.65 -13.63 -7.96
C ALA A 743 25.71 -13.33 -6.88
N ILE A 744 25.94 -12.06 -6.60
CA ILE A 744 26.93 -11.58 -5.62
C ILE A 744 26.18 -10.75 -4.58
N GLU A 745 26.39 -11.06 -3.30
CA GLU A 745 25.80 -10.30 -2.18
C GLU A 745 26.20 -8.81 -2.24
N VAL A 746 25.23 -7.94 -2.02
CA VAL A 746 25.42 -6.48 -1.97
C VAL A 746 25.23 -5.95 -0.55
N ALA A 747 24.07 -6.21 0.06
CA ALA A 747 23.75 -5.81 1.42
C ALA A 747 22.49 -6.55 1.90
N GLY A 748 22.57 -7.24 3.05
CA GLY A 748 21.45 -8.02 3.58
C GLY A 748 20.98 -9.06 2.56
N ASP A 749 19.67 -9.09 2.26
CA ASP A 749 19.09 -10.03 1.30
C ASP A 749 19.23 -9.60 -0.18
N LEU A 750 19.86 -8.44 -0.45
CA LEU A 750 20.00 -7.90 -1.81
C LEU A 750 21.27 -8.43 -2.48
N HIS A 751 21.11 -8.97 -3.69
CA HIS A 751 22.17 -9.48 -4.52
C HIS A 751 22.28 -8.71 -5.83
N GLN A 752 23.49 -8.61 -6.41
CA GLN A 752 23.73 -8.15 -7.77
C GLN A 752 23.82 -9.36 -8.69
N TRP A 753 23.03 -9.34 -9.76
CA TRP A 753 23.13 -10.32 -10.83
C TRP A 753 24.25 -9.95 -11.80
N VAL A 754 25.20 -10.84 -12.00
CA VAL A 754 26.33 -10.72 -12.94
C VAL A 754 26.36 -11.85 -13.98
N GLY A 755 25.38 -12.75 -13.92
CA GLY A 755 25.21 -13.83 -14.89
C GLY A 755 24.55 -13.37 -16.20
N PRO A 756 24.20 -14.32 -17.11
CA PRO A 756 23.60 -14.03 -18.39
C PRO A 756 22.30 -13.22 -18.26
N TYR A 757 22.16 -12.19 -19.11
CA TYR A 757 20.96 -11.37 -19.23
C TYR A 757 20.62 -11.20 -20.72
N HIS A 758 19.53 -11.83 -21.14
CA HIS A 758 19.09 -11.81 -22.53
C HIS A 758 18.46 -10.45 -22.89
N PRO A 759 18.77 -9.86 -24.06
CA PRO A 759 18.26 -8.53 -24.46
C PRO A 759 16.74 -8.41 -24.49
N GLN A 760 16.01 -9.50 -24.70
CA GLN A 760 14.54 -9.50 -24.73
C GLN A 760 13.90 -10.27 -23.57
N ARG A 761 14.51 -11.31 -23.00
CA ARG A 761 13.90 -12.15 -21.95
C ARG A 761 14.32 -11.80 -20.53
N GLY A 762 15.40 -11.03 -20.36
CA GLY A 762 15.93 -10.70 -19.04
C GLY A 762 16.85 -11.77 -18.46
N ILE A 763 16.79 -11.99 -17.14
CA ILE A 763 17.63 -12.96 -16.45
C ILE A 763 17.41 -14.37 -17.00
N GLU A 764 18.51 -15.03 -17.40
CA GLU A 764 18.52 -16.44 -17.72
C GLU A 764 19.08 -17.24 -16.52
N PRO A 765 18.35 -18.28 -16.05
CA PRO A 765 18.82 -19.07 -14.92
C PRO A 765 20.08 -19.85 -15.27
N PRO A 766 20.88 -20.28 -14.28
CA PRO A 766 21.91 -21.28 -14.49
C PRO A 766 21.32 -22.56 -15.10
N ALA A 767 22.06 -23.20 -15.96
CA ALA A 767 21.63 -24.41 -16.65
C ALA A 767 21.41 -25.58 -15.68
#